data_bca403c37632c01aa627994cca2a70a5
#
_entry.id   bca403c37632c01aa627994cca2a70a5
#
_cell.length_a   1.000
_cell.length_b   1.000
_cell.length_c   1.000
_cell.angle_alpha   90.00
_cell.angle_beta   90.00
_cell.angle_gamma   90.00
#
_symmetry.space_group_name_H-M   'P 1'
#
loop_
_entity.id
_entity.type
_entity.pdbx_description
1 polymer ?
#
loop_
_entity_poly.entity_id
_entity_poly.type
_entity_poly.pdbx_seq_one_letter_code
_entity_poly.pdbx_strand_id
1 'polypeptide(L)'
;MKNTLLTVLLLCVTLTSFSQSIKERFQRAKIYYSDTQQLSQLESLGVAVDHGKHKKGHFIISDFSTKELTIARNNGFKLEVLIDDLEQHFLTQNNLKTPLKNLECEALSETYQTPVHFNDPAGSMGGYFTYQEVLDELDQMKALYPNLITTKSNISSFLTQGQPDNSVTPSIGSNGIKWVKISDNPDTSEQEPQILYSAIHHAREPMSLHQLIFYMWYLLENYETDTEVQSIVNNTELFFVPVVNPDGYLYNEKTNPNGGGFWRKNRRNNGNGTFGVDNNRNYEFFIDGDSNNGMWGGEGSSGNPDSQVYRGSSPFSEVENQAMKWFVEQHNFIMAFNNHSWGELLLRPYGYTENTPSVDEELLDNLGAELVSQNGYNNILSAELYAAAGDSDDFMYGTVGTHDKILAYTPEIGPEFWPPSNQIEAISKSMMYHNLTAAKMTNNFASLKDTAPLYTGTSPVIDAPFEIKRFGLSGNGNFSVSLNPISNNINAAGDPVNFNGLELLETQTGNIQYSISGSVNSGDLIVYELVVNNGSFDTTLLVTKTFGSLTAIFQDDASSTSNYSNNGWATTTQSFVSAPSSITESPNGDYNDNADKSIELNNTIDLTDVIGANVTFWTKFDIENNYDYAQFQISTNGGNSWISQCGLYTNPGSEDQPQGQPLYDGTQNNWVQEQIDLSDYIGQTINARFIFRSDNFVEEDGFYFDDLTFNTLNEDELSVTDQQHYQFGIYPNPVKDMLHITTNLTDYTAAIYAMDGKLIKTNKASANHSLNYSDLAPGIYILKLSQKATLQTFKIIKQ
;
A
#
# COMPACT_ATOMS: atom_id res chain seq x y z
N MET A 1 27.51 66.37 -31.14
CA MET A 1 26.39 66.24 -30.19
C MET A 1 25.28 65.23 -30.58
N LYS A 2 24.89 65.07 -31.83
CA LYS A 2 23.86 64.12 -32.26
C LYS A 2 24.30 62.60 -32.11
N ASN A 3 25.57 62.33 -32.35
CA ASN A 3 26.09 60.95 -32.30
C ASN A 3 26.30 60.47 -30.85
N THR A 4 26.58 61.36 -29.91
CA THR A 4 26.74 61.02 -28.50
C THR A 4 25.40 60.71 -27.82
N LEU A 5 24.31 61.37 -28.28
CA LEU A 5 22.98 61.13 -27.79
C LEU A 5 22.41 59.77 -28.24
N LEU A 6 22.75 59.34 -29.47
CA LEU A 6 22.34 58.05 -30.00
C LEU A 6 23.02 56.88 -29.28
N THR A 7 24.31 57.03 -28.90
CA THR A 7 25.10 56.01 -28.17
C THR A 7 24.63 55.85 -26.73
N VAL A 8 24.21 56.96 -26.07
CA VAL A 8 23.63 56.92 -24.71
C VAL A 8 22.24 56.29 -24.73
N LEU A 9 21.43 56.56 -25.77
CA LEU A 9 20.12 55.96 -25.93
C LEU A 9 20.20 54.44 -26.20
N LEU A 10 21.21 54.01 -27.01
CA LEU A 10 21.48 52.59 -27.25
C LEU A 10 22.02 51.89 -26.00
N LEU A 11 22.85 52.54 -25.17
CA LEU A 11 23.33 51.99 -23.90
C LEU A 11 22.22 51.89 -22.82
N CYS A 12 21.24 52.80 -22.84
CA CYS A 12 20.09 52.71 -21.92
C CYS A 12 19.05 51.62 -22.32
N VAL A 13 18.99 51.25 -23.61
CA VAL A 13 18.12 50.20 -24.11
C VAL A 13 18.71 48.80 -23.86
N THR A 14 20.01 48.70 -23.69
CA THR A 14 20.68 47.39 -23.42
C THR A 14 20.79 47.05 -21.92
N LEU A 15 20.28 47.93 -20.99
CA LEU A 15 20.30 47.69 -19.55
C LEU A 15 18.93 47.28 -18.99
N THR A 16 17.92 47.04 -19.81
CA THR A 16 16.81 46.19 -19.42
C THR A 16 17.28 44.77 -19.51
N SER A 17 18.18 44.39 -18.63
CA SER A 17 18.48 43.01 -18.32
C SER A 17 17.16 42.38 -17.89
N PHE A 18 16.65 41.49 -18.69
CA PHE A 18 15.67 40.53 -18.25
C PHE A 18 16.26 39.84 -17.04
N SER A 19 15.88 40.25 -15.86
CA SER A 19 15.88 39.36 -14.70
C SER A 19 14.75 38.35 -14.94
N GLN A 20 14.96 37.45 -15.87
CA GLN A 20 14.27 36.19 -15.78
C GLN A 20 14.74 35.62 -14.44
N SER A 21 13.84 35.53 -13.46
CA SER A 21 14.06 34.68 -12.30
C SER A 21 14.39 33.32 -12.89
N ILE A 22 15.63 32.87 -12.72
CA ILE A 22 16.02 31.51 -13.11
C ILE A 22 15.09 30.62 -12.33
N LYS A 23 14.22 29.89 -13.06
CA LYS A 23 13.30 28.92 -12.44
C LYS A 23 14.17 27.93 -11.65
N GLU A 24 13.83 27.72 -10.38
CA GLU A 24 14.55 26.78 -9.54
C GLU A 24 14.37 25.37 -10.13
N ARG A 25 15.48 24.67 -10.33
CA ARG A 25 15.52 23.31 -10.91
C ARG A 25 15.63 22.30 -9.77
N PHE A 26 14.89 21.22 -9.85
CA PHE A 26 14.92 20.12 -8.91
C PHE A 26 15.54 18.87 -9.54
N GLN A 27 16.30 18.12 -8.73
CA GLN A 27 17.08 16.96 -9.12
C GLN A 27 16.88 15.87 -8.10
N ARG A 28 16.70 14.62 -8.52
CA ARG A 28 16.80 13.47 -7.60
C ARG A 28 18.26 13.19 -7.38
N ALA A 29 18.67 13.15 -6.12
CA ALA A 29 20.06 12.91 -5.76
C ALA A 29 20.17 12.02 -4.53
N LYS A 30 21.24 11.24 -4.48
CA LYS A 30 21.70 10.50 -3.33
C LYS A 30 22.73 11.35 -2.58
N ILE A 31 22.46 11.68 -1.31
CA ILE A 31 23.39 12.38 -0.43
C ILE A 31 23.85 11.40 0.62
N TYR A 32 25.16 11.21 0.76
CA TYR A 32 25.77 10.28 1.71
C TYR A 32 26.03 10.99 3.04
N TYR A 33 25.68 10.32 4.14
CA TYR A 33 25.93 10.75 5.52
C TYR A 33 26.30 9.53 6.38
N SER A 34 26.99 9.71 7.49
CA SER A 34 27.52 8.62 8.32
C SER A 34 26.78 8.45 9.67
N ASP A 35 26.02 9.44 10.06
CA ASP A 35 25.32 9.45 11.34
C ASP A 35 24.20 10.50 11.38
N THR A 36 23.33 10.41 12.36
CA THR A 36 22.20 11.33 12.54
C THR A 36 22.66 12.78 12.76
N GLN A 37 23.85 13.02 13.29
CA GLN A 37 24.38 14.37 13.46
C GLN A 37 24.66 15.03 12.10
N GLN A 38 25.17 14.29 11.13
CA GLN A 38 25.36 14.80 9.76
C GLN A 38 24.02 15.06 9.06
N LEU A 39 23.01 14.23 9.31
CA LEU A 39 21.66 14.46 8.80
C LEU A 39 21.07 15.76 9.36
N SER A 40 21.10 15.94 10.68
CA SER A 40 20.70 17.19 11.35
C SER A 40 21.51 18.40 10.87
N GLN A 41 22.79 18.20 10.50
CA GLN A 41 23.60 19.27 9.91
C GLN A 41 23.05 19.69 8.54
N LEU A 42 22.66 18.75 7.66
CA LEU A 42 22.03 19.05 6.37
C LEU A 42 20.76 19.89 6.55
N GLU A 43 19.90 19.49 7.48
CA GLU A 43 18.68 20.24 7.81
C GLU A 43 18.96 21.65 8.31
N SER A 44 19.92 21.80 9.25
CA SER A 44 20.29 23.10 9.79
C SER A 44 20.83 24.06 8.71
N LEU A 45 21.39 23.50 7.64
CA LEU A 45 21.85 24.23 6.46
C LEU A 45 20.69 24.57 5.50
N GLY A 46 19.49 24.03 5.75
CA GLY A 46 18.29 24.28 4.95
C GLY A 46 18.08 23.30 3.81
N VAL A 47 18.73 22.14 3.83
CA VAL A 47 18.46 21.02 2.92
C VAL A 47 17.30 20.21 3.48
N ALA A 48 16.23 20.02 2.70
CA ALA A 48 15.09 19.21 3.10
C ALA A 48 15.43 17.72 2.97
N VAL A 49 15.39 17.01 4.10
CA VAL A 49 15.71 15.56 4.17
C VAL A 49 14.48 14.75 4.56
N ASP A 50 13.29 15.29 4.38
CA ASP A 50 12.03 14.84 4.93
C ASP A 50 11.14 14.06 3.95
N HIS A 51 11.68 13.62 2.83
CA HIS A 51 11.02 12.79 1.85
C HIS A 51 12.00 11.88 1.17
N GLY A 52 11.47 10.81 0.60
CA GLY A 52 12.24 9.86 -0.19
C GLY A 52 12.72 8.67 0.62
N LYS A 53 13.81 8.08 0.17
CA LYS A 53 14.35 6.85 0.74
C LYS A 53 15.55 7.15 1.63
N HIS A 54 15.50 6.65 2.86
CA HIS A 54 16.58 6.74 3.81
C HIS A 54 17.20 5.36 4.05
N LYS A 55 18.52 5.29 3.89
CA LYS A 55 19.32 4.22 4.46
C LYS A 55 20.07 4.81 5.66
N LYS A 56 19.57 4.50 6.87
CA LYS A 56 20.01 5.15 8.12
C LYS A 56 21.53 5.01 8.29
N GLY A 57 22.21 6.15 8.51
CA GLY A 57 23.67 6.19 8.67
C GLY A 57 24.48 6.06 7.37
N HIS A 58 23.83 6.02 6.20
CA HIS A 58 24.51 5.82 4.92
C HIS A 58 24.15 6.87 3.88
N PHE A 59 22.86 7.00 3.51
CA PHE A 59 22.45 7.97 2.52
C PHE A 59 20.96 8.30 2.60
N ILE A 60 20.62 9.43 1.96
CA ILE A 60 19.25 9.76 1.58
C ILE A 60 19.17 9.92 0.06
N ILE A 61 18.11 9.38 -0.54
CA ILE A 61 17.70 9.66 -1.92
C ILE A 61 16.43 10.49 -1.84
N SER A 62 16.47 11.72 -2.34
CA SER A 62 15.31 12.61 -2.38
C SER A 62 15.40 13.61 -3.52
N ASP A 63 14.36 14.44 -3.66
CA ASP A 63 14.21 15.44 -4.71
C ASP A 63 14.58 16.83 -4.17
N PHE A 64 15.78 17.25 -4.46
CA PHE A 64 16.39 18.48 -3.97
C PHE A 64 16.43 19.57 -5.03
N SER A 65 16.29 20.82 -4.62
CA SER A 65 16.63 21.94 -5.49
C SER A 65 18.14 22.02 -5.78
N THR A 66 18.49 22.59 -6.91
CA THR A 66 19.91 22.85 -7.25
C THR A 66 20.63 23.66 -6.16
N LYS A 67 19.90 24.52 -5.45
CA LYS A 67 20.40 25.31 -4.34
C LYS A 67 20.79 24.43 -3.16
N GLU A 68 19.91 23.52 -2.74
CA GLU A 68 20.16 22.58 -1.65
C GLU A 68 21.35 21.67 -1.93
N LEU A 69 21.43 21.11 -3.14
CA LEU A 69 22.58 20.29 -3.57
C LEU A 69 23.88 21.09 -3.58
N THR A 70 23.82 22.38 -3.91
CA THR A 70 24.98 23.26 -3.85
C THR A 70 25.42 23.52 -2.40
N ILE A 71 24.46 23.69 -1.48
CA ILE A 71 24.72 23.85 -0.03
C ILE A 71 25.37 22.57 0.50
N ALA A 72 24.77 21.40 0.26
CA ALA A 72 25.32 20.13 0.70
C ALA A 72 26.76 19.91 0.21
N ARG A 73 27.02 20.12 -1.09
CA ARG A 73 28.33 19.97 -1.70
C ARG A 73 29.37 20.93 -1.09
N ASN A 74 28.98 22.18 -0.86
CA ASN A 74 29.88 23.20 -0.29
C ASN A 74 30.22 22.93 1.19
N ASN A 75 29.40 22.14 1.87
CA ASN A 75 29.63 21.72 3.27
C ASN A 75 30.27 20.33 3.36
N GLY A 76 30.74 19.76 2.25
CA GLY A 76 31.57 18.57 2.22
C GLY A 76 30.82 17.26 2.09
N PHE A 77 29.50 17.27 1.90
CA PHE A 77 28.74 16.06 1.67
C PHE A 77 29.01 15.50 0.27
N LYS A 78 29.24 14.19 0.23
CA LYS A 78 29.29 13.46 -1.05
C LYS A 78 27.87 13.31 -1.58
N LEU A 79 27.68 13.54 -2.87
CA LEU A 79 26.38 13.36 -3.51
C LEU A 79 26.52 12.83 -4.92
N GLU A 80 25.47 12.14 -5.36
CA GLU A 80 25.31 11.61 -6.72
C GLU A 80 23.95 12.07 -7.25
N VAL A 81 23.92 12.64 -8.46
CA VAL A 81 22.67 13.05 -9.13
C VAL A 81 22.17 11.87 -9.93
N LEU A 82 20.98 11.39 -9.61
CA LEU A 82 20.31 10.26 -10.25
C LEU A 82 19.43 10.75 -11.43
N ILE A 83 18.65 11.83 -11.19
CA ILE A 83 17.83 12.49 -12.22
C ILE A 83 18.18 13.98 -12.22
N ASP A 84 18.62 14.48 -13.37
CA ASP A 84 19.16 15.84 -13.47
C ASP A 84 18.06 16.91 -13.56
N ASP A 85 16.87 16.57 -14.06
CA ASP A 85 15.73 17.49 -14.23
C ASP A 85 14.41 16.75 -14.03
N LEU A 86 13.85 16.89 -12.84
CA LEU A 86 12.63 16.19 -12.44
C LEU A 86 11.38 16.66 -13.18
N GLU A 87 11.29 17.94 -13.51
CA GLU A 87 10.17 18.44 -14.33
C GLU A 87 10.20 17.81 -15.73
N GLN A 88 11.38 17.79 -16.36
CA GLN A 88 11.53 17.16 -17.67
C GLN A 88 11.37 15.64 -17.59
N HIS A 89 11.79 15.03 -16.50
CA HIS A 89 11.59 13.60 -16.24
C HIS A 89 10.09 13.28 -16.22
N PHE A 90 9.29 13.96 -15.37
CA PHE A 90 7.85 13.78 -15.30
C PHE A 90 7.17 13.95 -16.68
N LEU A 91 7.46 15.05 -17.38
CA LEU A 91 6.87 15.31 -18.69
C LEU A 91 7.21 14.21 -19.72
N THR A 92 8.42 13.64 -19.62
CA THR A 92 8.85 12.55 -20.51
C THR A 92 8.12 11.25 -20.17
N GLN A 93 8.10 10.84 -18.91
CA GLN A 93 7.43 9.63 -18.44
C GLN A 93 5.92 9.69 -18.71
N ASN A 94 5.30 10.81 -18.42
CA ASN A 94 3.88 11.02 -18.64
C ASN A 94 3.48 10.92 -20.12
N ASN A 95 4.36 11.32 -21.06
CA ASN A 95 4.15 11.17 -22.49
C ASN A 95 4.36 9.72 -22.98
N LEU A 96 5.27 8.98 -22.35
CA LEU A 96 5.57 7.59 -22.73
C LEU A 96 4.49 6.61 -22.25
N LYS A 97 3.69 7.01 -21.24
CA LYS A 97 2.68 6.16 -20.59
C LYS A 97 3.26 4.78 -20.22
N THR A 98 4.39 4.80 -19.54
CA THR A 98 5.05 3.58 -19.08
C THR A 98 4.09 2.79 -18.17
N PRO A 99 3.77 1.54 -18.48
CA PRO A 99 2.90 0.74 -17.61
C PRO A 99 3.58 0.51 -16.26
N LEU A 100 2.78 0.45 -15.18
CA LEU A 100 3.25 -0.15 -13.93
C LEU A 100 3.67 -1.59 -14.21
N LYS A 101 4.75 -2.03 -13.59
CA LYS A 101 5.03 -3.48 -13.51
C LYS A 101 3.95 -4.09 -12.62
N ASN A 102 3.21 -5.07 -13.15
CA ASN A 102 2.29 -5.85 -12.33
C ASN A 102 3.10 -6.55 -11.23
N LEU A 103 2.69 -6.38 -10.00
CA LEU A 103 3.17 -7.13 -8.86
C LEU A 103 2.65 -8.56 -9.01
N GLU A 104 3.56 -9.55 -9.09
CA GLU A 104 3.17 -10.94 -9.44
C GLU A 104 2.35 -11.63 -8.33
N CYS A 105 2.39 -11.13 -7.07
CA CYS A 105 1.67 -11.69 -5.93
C CYS A 105 0.40 -10.93 -5.54
N GLU A 106 0.08 -9.80 -6.16
CA GLU A 106 -1.07 -8.98 -5.76
C GLU A 106 -2.33 -9.28 -6.56
N ALA A 107 -3.28 -9.92 -5.88
CA ALA A 107 -4.67 -10.02 -6.35
C ALA A 107 -5.59 -8.92 -5.76
N LEU A 108 -5.11 -8.09 -4.83
CA LEU A 108 -6.00 -7.33 -3.94
C LEU A 108 -6.29 -5.90 -4.41
N SER A 109 -5.36 -5.20 -5.04
CA SER A 109 -5.60 -3.84 -5.57
C SER A 109 -6.57 -3.82 -6.76
N GLU A 110 -6.73 -4.94 -7.48
CA GLU A 110 -7.65 -5.06 -8.61
C GLU A 110 -9.11 -5.31 -8.21
N THR A 111 -9.42 -5.58 -6.94
CA THR A 111 -10.79 -5.79 -6.48
C THR A 111 -11.62 -4.51 -6.45
N TYR A 112 -10.99 -3.36 -6.28
CA TYR A 112 -11.69 -2.07 -6.22
C TYR A 112 -11.96 -1.52 -7.61
N GLN A 113 -13.25 -1.29 -7.92
CA GLN A 113 -13.63 -0.70 -9.21
C GLN A 113 -13.33 0.79 -9.22
N THR A 114 -12.87 1.30 -10.38
CA THR A 114 -12.72 2.72 -10.58
C THR A 114 -14.08 3.40 -10.55
N PRO A 115 -14.28 4.45 -9.72
CA PRO A 115 -15.52 5.20 -9.72
C PRO A 115 -15.82 5.78 -11.11
N VAL A 116 -17.09 5.74 -11.51
CA VAL A 116 -17.52 6.18 -12.87
C VAL A 116 -17.20 7.65 -13.13
N HIS A 117 -17.28 8.48 -12.07
CA HIS A 117 -17.00 9.91 -12.17
C HIS A 117 -15.53 10.27 -11.98
N PHE A 118 -14.69 9.33 -11.54
CA PHE A 118 -13.25 9.53 -11.51
C PHE A 118 -12.66 9.27 -12.90
N ASN A 119 -12.49 10.34 -13.68
CA ASN A 119 -11.99 10.23 -15.05
C ASN A 119 -10.47 10.06 -15.08
N ASP A 120 -9.97 9.29 -16.04
CA ASP A 120 -8.55 9.11 -16.30
C ASP A 120 -8.20 9.62 -17.70
N PRO A 121 -7.27 10.58 -17.85
CA PRO A 121 -6.64 11.39 -16.81
C PRO A 121 -7.64 12.34 -16.15
N ALA A 122 -7.66 12.38 -14.82
CA ALA A 122 -8.65 13.10 -14.06
C ALA A 122 -8.55 14.63 -14.25
N GLY A 123 -7.33 15.18 -14.35
CA GLY A 123 -7.07 16.59 -14.33
C GLY A 123 -6.31 17.12 -15.55
N SER A 124 -6.40 18.44 -15.73
CA SER A 124 -5.75 19.15 -16.84
C SER A 124 -4.26 19.45 -16.59
N MET A 125 -3.78 19.35 -15.35
CA MET A 125 -2.39 19.58 -14.96
C MET A 125 -1.54 18.30 -15.12
N GLY A 126 -1.39 17.83 -16.36
CA GLY A 126 -0.63 16.61 -16.67
C GLY A 126 -1.28 15.31 -16.20
N GLY A 127 -2.62 15.31 -16.07
CA GLY A 127 -3.42 14.22 -15.49
C GLY A 127 -3.85 14.47 -14.06
N TYR A 128 -3.27 15.46 -13.39
CA TYR A 128 -3.62 15.87 -12.04
C TYR A 128 -4.63 17.01 -12.03
N PHE A 129 -5.51 17.04 -11.02
CA PHE A 129 -6.48 18.11 -10.86
C PHE A 129 -5.80 19.45 -10.58
N THR A 130 -6.25 20.51 -11.27
CA THR A 130 -6.06 21.90 -10.81
C THR A 130 -6.91 22.14 -9.57
N TYR A 131 -6.62 23.21 -8.82
CA TYR A 131 -7.45 23.55 -7.64
C TYR A 131 -8.90 23.85 -8.02
N GLN A 132 -9.14 24.49 -9.17
CA GLN A 132 -10.50 24.73 -9.65
C GLN A 132 -11.22 23.41 -9.96
N GLU A 133 -10.56 22.47 -10.61
CA GLU A 133 -11.14 21.13 -10.89
C GLU A 133 -11.49 20.39 -9.60
N VAL A 134 -10.66 20.48 -8.54
CA VAL A 134 -11.00 19.94 -7.21
C VAL A 134 -12.29 20.56 -6.67
N LEU A 135 -12.44 21.88 -6.78
CA LEU A 135 -13.66 22.56 -6.34
C LEU A 135 -14.87 22.12 -7.16
N ASP A 136 -14.70 21.90 -8.45
CA ASP A 136 -15.76 21.44 -9.36
C ASP A 136 -16.15 19.97 -9.05
N GLU A 137 -15.18 19.11 -8.72
CA GLU A 137 -15.43 17.74 -8.25
C GLU A 137 -16.31 17.74 -6.99
N LEU A 138 -15.97 18.55 -5.98
CA LEU A 138 -16.78 18.66 -4.76
C LEU A 138 -18.21 19.17 -5.03
N ASP A 139 -18.37 20.09 -5.97
CA ASP A 139 -19.70 20.57 -6.38
C ASP A 139 -20.49 19.47 -7.13
N GLN A 140 -19.82 18.68 -7.97
CA GLN A 140 -20.43 17.57 -8.70
C GLN A 140 -20.86 16.46 -7.72
N MET A 141 -20.02 16.09 -6.76
CA MET A 141 -20.36 15.15 -5.69
C MET A 141 -21.63 15.59 -4.96
N LYS A 142 -21.69 16.85 -4.52
CA LYS A 142 -22.88 17.37 -3.84
C LYS A 142 -24.12 17.40 -4.74
N ALA A 143 -23.97 17.72 -6.00
CA ALA A 143 -25.08 17.75 -6.96
C ALA A 143 -25.68 16.35 -7.21
N LEU A 144 -24.84 15.30 -7.30
CA LEU A 144 -25.25 13.94 -7.58
C LEU A 144 -25.70 13.19 -6.31
N TYR A 145 -25.05 13.43 -5.17
CA TYR A 145 -25.28 12.75 -3.90
C TYR A 145 -25.63 13.75 -2.77
N PRO A 146 -26.71 14.56 -2.93
CA PRO A 146 -27.02 15.65 -2.01
C PRO A 146 -27.31 15.20 -0.57
N ASN A 147 -27.67 13.94 -0.36
CA ASN A 147 -27.98 13.37 0.95
C ASN A 147 -26.81 12.67 1.62
N LEU A 148 -25.68 12.51 0.95
CA LEU A 148 -24.49 11.77 1.45
C LEU A 148 -23.29 12.67 1.69
N ILE A 149 -23.23 13.87 1.12
CA ILE A 149 -22.09 14.77 1.28
C ILE A 149 -22.58 16.20 1.56
N THR A 150 -21.84 16.95 2.39
CA THR A 150 -22.12 18.37 2.64
C THR A 150 -21.79 19.23 1.41
N THR A 151 -22.35 20.43 1.37
CA THR A 151 -21.81 21.49 0.48
C THR A 151 -20.42 21.88 0.97
N LYS A 152 -19.44 21.97 0.04
CA LYS A 152 -18.10 22.44 0.40
C LYS A 152 -18.15 23.79 1.11
N SER A 153 -17.45 23.91 2.21
CA SER A 153 -17.45 25.10 3.06
C SER A 153 -16.03 25.51 3.45
N ASN A 154 -15.84 26.76 3.78
CA ASN A 154 -14.57 27.20 4.35
C ASN A 154 -14.47 26.75 5.81
N ILE A 155 -13.27 26.39 6.24
CA ILE A 155 -12.97 26.24 7.65
C ILE A 155 -13.02 27.63 8.29
N SER A 156 -14.15 27.96 8.90
CA SER A 156 -14.42 29.26 9.51
C SER A 156 -14.12 30.46 8.59
N SER A 157 -13.63 31.56 9.12
CA SER A 157 -13.32 32.80 8.40
C SER A 157 -11.84 32.92 7.99
N PHE A 158 -11.07 31.87 8.12
CA PHE A 158 -9.66 31.88 7.76
C PHE A 158 -9.48 31.98 6.25
N LEU A 159 -8.68 32.96 5.81
CA LEU A 159 -8.33 33.16 4.42
C LEU A 159 -6.82 33.25 4.26
N THR A 160 -6.28 32.51 3.33
CA THR A 160 -4.84 32.42 3.07
C THR A 160 -4.20 33.78 2.80
N GLN A 161 -2.94 33.92 3.16
CA GLN A 161 -2.17 35.17 3.09
C GLN A 161 -1.07 35.11 2.03
N GLY A 162 -1.25 34.29 0.98
CA GLY A 162 -0.35 34.25 -0.14
C GLY A 162 -0.21 35.60 -0.86
N GLN A 163 0.96 35.83 -1.45
CA GLN A 163 1.17 37.04 -2.29
C GLN A 163 0.13 37.08 -3.41
N PRO A 164 -0.74 38.08 -3.45
CA PRO A 164 -1.84 38.11 -4.40
C PRO A 164 -1.40 37.99 -5.87
N ASP A 165 -2.02 37.06 -6.59
CA ASP A 165 -1.75 36.82 -8.01
C ASP A 165 -3.01 36.35 -8.74
N ASN A 166 -3.49 37.18 -9.66
CA ASN A 166 -4.72 36.96 -10.43
C ASN A 166 -4.43 36.30 -11.80
N SER A 167 -3.24 35.77 -12.01
CA SER A 167 -2.89 35.09 -13.28
C SER A 167 -3.36 33.67 -13.34
N VAL A 168 -3.88 33.11 -12.25
CA VAL A 168 -4.50 31.78 -12.11
C VAL A 168 -5.92 31.88 -11.56
N THR A 169 -6.71 30.87 -11.69
CA THR A 169 -8.10 30.80 -11.22
C THR A 169 -8.34 29.56 -10.37
N PRO A 170 -8.74 29.69 -9.12
CA PRO A 170 -8.83 30.93 -8.32
C PRO A 170 -7.49 31.67 -8.20
N SER A 171 -7.52 32.97 -7.82
CA SER A 171 -6.29 33.73 -7.60
C SER A 171 -5.55 33.25 -6.35
N ILE A 172 -4.21 33.36 -6.34
CA ILE A 172 -3.41 33.13 -5.12
C ILE A 172 -3.74 34.26 -4.11
N GLY A 173 -3.85 33.86 -2.84
CA GLY A 173 -4.20 34.74 -1.73
C GLY A 173 -5.71 34.90 -1.52
N SER A 174 -6.11 35.00 -0.27
CA SER A 174 -7.49 35.08 0.18
C SER A 174 -8.37 33.87 -0.15
N ASN A 175 -7.78 32.67 -0.28
CA ASN A 175 -8.52 31.43 -0.42
C ASN A 175 -8.95 30.89 0.95
N GLY A 176 -10.19 30.42 1.06
CA GLY A 176 -10.64 29.65 2.22
C GLY A 176 -10.29 28.19 2.04
N ILE A 177 -9.75 27.55 3.10
CA ILE A 177 -9.51 26.12 3.11
C ILE A 177 -10.84 25.40 3.12
N LYS A 178 -11.07 24.50 2.15
CA LYS A 178 -12.36 23.83 1.95
C LYS A 178 -12.39 22.49 2.67
N TRP A 179 -13.57 22.18 3.21
CA TRP A 179 -13.86 20.87 3.75
C TRP A 179 -15.25 20.39 3.33
N VAL A 180 -15.45 19.10 3.37
CA VAL A 180 -16.74 18.42 3.23
C VAL A 180 -16.82 17.26 4.22
N LYS A 181 -18.06 16.82 4.53
CA LYS A 181 -18.32 15.61 5.29
C LYS A 181 -19.13 14.64 4.43
N ILE A 182 -18.76 13.36 4.44
CA ILE A 182 -19.56 12.24 3.90
C ILE A 182 -20.15 11.48 5.08
N SER A 183 -21.45 11.27 5.08
CA SER A 183 -22.25 10.54 6.08
C SER A 183 -23.65 10.38 5.51
N ASP A 184 -24.47 9.48 6.03
CA ASP A 184 -25.88 9.33 5.65
C ASP A 184 -26.76 10.53 6.08
N ASN A 185 -26.28 11.32 7.05
CA ASN A 185 -26.89 12.59 7.49
C ASN A 185 -25.85 13.74 7.46
N PRO A 186 -25.32 14.12 6.28
CA PRO A 186 -24.12 14.95 6.19
C PRO A 186 -24.28 16.35 6.81
N ASP A 187 -25.48 16.93 6.77
CA ASP A 187 -25.74 18.29 7.26
C ASP A 187 -26.08 18.32 8.77
N THR A 188 -26.06 17.16 9.44
CA THR A 188 -26.36 17.01 10.88
C THR A 188 -25.10 16.48 11.58
N SER A 189 -24.82 16.94 12.80
CA SER A 189 -23.80 16.31 13.64
C SER A 189 -24.44 15.18 14.43
N GLU A 190 -23.91 13.99 14.30
CA GLU A 190 -24.38 12.78 14.98
C GLU A 190 -23.40 12.38 16.09
N GLN A 191 -23.80 11.45 16.94
CA GLN A 191 -22.90 10.88 17.95
C GLN A 191 -22.17 9.67 17.40
N GLU A 192 -21.59 9.83 16.22
CA GLU A 192 -20.83 8.82 15.53
C GLU A 192 -19.32 9.10 15.61
N PRO A 193 -18.50 8.06 15.48
CA PRO A 193 -17.07 8.24 15.35
C PRO A 193 -16.71 9.19 14.20
N GLN A 194 -15.75 10.09 14.43
CA GLN A 194 -15.28 11.05 13.44
C GLN A 194 -13.86 10.70 13.00
N ILE A 195 -13.64 10.73 11.68
CA ILE A 195 -12.34 10.52 11.08
C ILE A 195 -11.99 11.66 10.12
N LEU A 196 -10.73 12.12 10.15
CA LEU A 196 -10.22 13.19 9.30
C LEU A 196 -9.28 12.65 8.23
N TYR A 197 -9.51 13.07 6.99
CA TYR A 197 -8.60 12.90 5.86
C TYR A 197 -8.19 14.27 5.33
N SER A 198 -6.92 14.61 5.40
CA SER A 198 -6.37 15.84 4.82
C SER A 198 -5.32 15.53 3.76
N ALA A 199 -5.09 16.47 2.83
CA ALA A 199 -4.03 16.36 1.84
C ALA A 199 -3.46 17.74 1.47
N ILE A 200 -2.38 17.73 0.69
CA ILE A 200 -1.75 18.96 0.19
C ILE A 200 -1.36 19.93 1.34
N HIS A 201 -0.73 19.45 2.40
CA HIS A 201 0.07 20.31 3.29
C HIS A 201 1.24 20.88 2.48
N HIS A 202 1.85 20.04 1.64
CA HIS A 202 2.87 20.45 0.70
C HIS A 202 2.32 20.47 -0.72
N ALA A 203 2.53 21.57 -1.40
CA ALA A 203 1.89 21.86 -2.67
C ALA A 203 2.40 21.00 -3.85
N ARG A 204 3.52 20.29 -3.68
CA ARG A 204 4.16 19.42 -4.70
C ARG A 204 3.70 17.95 -4.66
N GLU A 205 2.67 17.63 -3.87
CA GLU A 205 2.25 16.27 -3.53
C GLU A 205 0.83 15.94 -4.04
N PRO A 206 0.57 16.06 -5.35
CA PRO A 206 -0.81 15.93 -5.86
C PRO A 206 -1.39 14.52 -5.76
N MET A 207 -0.55 13.46 -5.64
CA MET A 207 -1.06 12.10 -5.50
C MET A 207 -1.83 11.90 -4.19
N SER A 208 -1.42 12.60 -3.11
CA SER A 208 -2.14 12.62 -1.83
C SER A 208 -3.60 13.10 -1.97
N LEU A 209 -3.82 14.07 -2.85
CA LEU A 209 -5.15 14.59 -3.18
C LEU A 209 -5.95 13.63 -4.07
N HIS A 210 -5.32 13.07 -5.12
CA HIS A 210 -6.02 12.27 -6.11
C HIS A 210 -6.63 11.02 -5.52
N GLN A 211 -5.90 10.32 -4.64
CA GLN A 211 -6.43 9.16 -3.96
C GLN A 211 -7.60 9.51 -3.01
N LEU A 212 -7.63 10.72 -2.41
CA LEU A 212 -8.79 11.16 -1.61
C LEU A 212 -10.02 11.42 -2.49
N ILE A 213 -9.87 12.07 -3.64
CA ILE A 213 -10.98 12.28 -4.58
C ILE A 213 -11.51 10.94 -5.10
N PHE A 214 -10.61 9.98 -5.40
CA PHE A 214 -10.98 8.62 -5.76
C PHE A 214 -11.80 7.95 -4.64
N TYR A 215 -11.31 8.00 -3.40
CA TYR A 215 -11.99 7.41 -2.24
C TYR A 215 -13.36 8.05 -1.99
N MET A 216 -13.48 9.36 -2.08
CA MET A 216 -14.75 10.07 -1.92
C MET A 216 -15.77 9.65 -2.98
N TRP A 217 -15.39 9.57 -4.26
CA TRP A 217 -16.24 9.04 -5.32
C TRP A 217 -16.64 7.59 -5.08
N TYR A 218 -15.68 6.76 -4.64
CA TYR A 218 -15.94 5.35 -4.35
C TYR A 218 -17.02 5.19 -3.27
N LEU A 219 -16.94 5.94 -2.18
CA LEU A 219 -17.93 5.93 -1.10
C LEU A 219 -19.32 6.33 -1.63
N LEU A 220 -19.41 7.41 -2.39
CA LEU A 220 -20.67 7.95 -2.89
C LEU A 220 -21.33 7.03 -3.92
N GLU A 221 -20.56 6.47 -4.86
CA GLU A 221 -21.09 5.65 -5.94
C GLU A 221 -21.50 4.24 -5.47
N ASN A 222 -20.84 3.69 -4.46
CA ASN A 222 -21.10 2.34 -3.98
C ASN A 222 -22.04 2.28 -2.77
N TYR A 223 -22.48 3.39 -2.20
CA TYR A 223 -23.33 3.43 -1.01
C TYR A 223 -24.59 2.58 -1.13
N GLU A 224 -25.27 2.56 -2.28
CA GLU A 224 -26.51 1.81 -2.48
C GLU A 224 -26.29 0.32 -2.83
N THR A 225 -25.07 -0.08 -3.16
CA THR A 225 -24.78 -1.41 -3.74
C THR A 225 -23.77 -2.24 -2.94
N ASP A 226 -22.95 -1.59 -2.12
CA ASP A 226 -21.92 -2.22 -1.30
C ASP A 226 -22.28 -2.06 0.18
N THR A 227 -22.50 -3.19 0.88
CA THR A 227 -22.91 -3.19 2.28
C THR A 227 -21.82 -2.71 3.23
N GLU A 228 -20.53 -2.89 2.88
CA GLU A 228 -19.41 -2.36 3.64
C GLU A 228 -19.39 -0.84 3.57
N VAL A 229 -19.45 -0.29 2.34
CA VAL A 229 -19.49 1.17 2.12
C VAL A 229 -20.72 1.77 2.80
N GLN A 230 -21.88 1.13 2.66
CA GLN A 230 -23.11 1.58 3.32
C GLN A 230 -22.95 1.62 4.84
N SER A 231 -22.35 0.59 5.44
CA SER A 231 -22.10 0.55 6.87
C SER A 231 -21.13 1.63 7.34
N ILE A 232 -20.04 1.86 6.61
CA ILE A 232 -19.09 2.93 6.91
C ILE A 232 -19.80 4.28 6.93
N VAL A 233 -20.54 4.60 5.86
CA VAL A 233 -21.20 5.90 5.70
C VAL A 233 -22.35 6.10 6.71
N ASN A 234 -23.01 5.01 7.13
CA ASN A 234 -24.13 5.06 8.11
C ASN A 234 -23.66 5.09 9.58
N ASN A 235 -22.39 4.86 9.85
CA ASN A 235 -21.89 4.75 11.23
C ASN A 235 -20.64 5.58 11.49
N THR A 236 -20.23 6.42 10.55
CA THR A 236 -19.00 7.22 10.66
C THR A 236 -19.16 8.57 9.95
N GLU A 237 -18.85 9.63 10.64
CA GLU A 237 -18.71 10.94 10.01
C GLU A 237 -17.31 11.07 9.41
N LEU A 238 -17.21 10.99 8.07
CA LEU A 238 -15.93 11.10 7.35
C LEU A 238 -15.71 12.54 6.90
N PHE A 239 -14.70 13.21 7.44
CA PHE A 239 -14.34 14.58 7.13
C PHE A 239 -13.15 14.63 6.18
N PHE A 240 -13.27 15.44 5.14
CA PHE A 240 -12.24 15.62 4.12
C PHE A 240 -11.82 17.09 4.01
N VAL A 241 -10.50 17.33 4.09
CA VAL A 241 -9.85 18.62 3.79
C VAL A 241 -8.87 18.39 2.64
N PRO A 242 -9.35 18.32 1.38
CA PRO A 242 -8.53 17.84 0.26
C PRO A 242 -7.32 18.72 -0.05
N VAL A 243 -7.38 20.04 0.24
CA VAL A 243 -6.28 20.96 -0.05
C VAL A 243 -6.09 21.93 1.13
N VAL A 244 -5.10 21.60 1.99
CA VAL A 244 -4.72 22.45 3.13
C VAL A 244 -3.98 23.70 2.68
N ASN A 245 -3.18 23.61 1.61
CA ASN A 245 -2.31 24.67 1.08
C ASN A 245 -2.73 25.09 -0.34
N PRO A 246 -3.89 25.75 -0.51
CA PRO A 246 -4.38 26.12 -1.83
C PRO A 246 -3.48 27.12 -2.55
N ASP A 247 -2.86 28.07 -1.85
CA ASP A 247 -2.01 29.10 -2.48
C ASP A 247 -0.71 28.50 -3.04
N GLY A 248 -0.10 27.55 -2.32
CA GLY A 248 1.07 26.83 -2.81
C GLY A 248 0.73 25.97 -4.03
N TYR A 249 -0.41 25.30 -4.00
CA TYR A 249 -0.89 24.45 -5.08
C TYR A 249 -1.17 25.25 -6.36
N LEU A 250 -1.90 26.36 -6.24
CA LEU A 250 -2.13 27.34 -7.32
C LEU A 250 -0.83 27.91 -7.90
N TYR A 251 0.22 28.03 -7.06
CA TYR A 251 1.51 28.48 -7.56
C TYR A 251 2.18 27.43 -8.45
N ASN A 252 2.07 26.15 -8.12
CA ASN A 252 2.52 25.05 -8.97
C ASN A 252 1.72 24.99 -10.29
N GLU A 253 0.41 25.17 -10.26
CA GLU A 253 -0.40 25.28 -11.48
C GLU A 253 0.09 26.40 -12.39
N LYS A 254 0.39 27.56 -11.80
CA LYS A 254 0.88 28.72 -12.55
C LYS A 254 2.23 28.46 -13.20
N THR A 255 3.16 27.87 -12.46
CA THR A 255 4.55 27.71 -12.91
C THR A 255 4.76 26.46 -13.75
N ASN A 256 3.92 25.47 -13.55
CA ASN A 256 3.98 24.13 -14.13
C ASN A 256 2.57 23.65 -14.56
N PRO A 257 1.93 24.30 -15.53
CA PRO A 257 0.55 24.00 -15.91
C PRO A 257 0.37 22.59 -16.51
N ASN A 258 1.45 21.91 -16.85
CA ASN A 258 1.44 20.52 -17.33
C ASN A 258 1.87 19.51 -16.25
N GLY A 259 1.90 19.92 -14.98
CA GLY A 259 2.38 19.12 -13.86
C GLY A 259 3.90 19.21 -13.65
N GLY A 260 4.41 18.48 -12.66
CA GLY A 260 5.84 18.49 -12.32
C GLY A 260 6.29 19.74 -11.59
N GLY A 261 5.44 20.41 -10.83
CA GLY A 261 5.77 21.57 -10.02
C GLY A 261 6.34 21.19 -8.66
N PHE A 262 7.48 21.73 -8.26
CA PHE A 262 8.19 21.35 -7.02
C PHE A 262 8.10 22.38 -5.90
N TRP A 263 7.22 23.37 -5.98
CA TRP A 263 6.97 24.29 -4.86
C TRP A 263 6.26 23.55 -3.73
N ARG A 264 6.86 23.57 -2.53
CA ARG A 264 6.40 22.85 -1.34
C ARG A 264 5.52 23.70 -0.42
N LYS A 265 6.03 24.87 -0.03
CA LYS A 265 5.52 25.75 1.03
C LYS A 265 4.21 26.46 0.66
N ASN A 266 3.57 27.15 1.59
CA ASN A 266 2.53 28.11 1.27
C ASN A 266 3.10 29.31 0.49
N ARG A 267 2.29 30.38 0.29
CA ARG A 267 2.73 31.53 -0.52
C ARG A 267 2.81 32.85 0.25
N ARG A 268 2.89 32.79 1.58
CA ARG A 268 3.08 33.96 2.42
C ARG A 268 4.32 34.76 2.00
N ASN A 269 4.19 36.10 1.89
CA ASN A 269 5.34 36.97 1.69
C ASN A 269 6.04 37.21 3.04
N ASN A 270 7.28 36.76 3.19
CA ASN A 270 8.07 36.90 4.44
C ASN A 270 8.69 38.31 4.62
N GLY A 271 8.50 39.22 3.67
CA GLY A 271 8.96 40.62 3.74
C GLY A 271 10.44 40.85 3.43
N ASN A 272 11.24 39.79 3.26
CA ASN A 272 12.68 39.84 2.99
C ASN A 272 13.04 39.38 1.56
N GLY A 273 12.05 39.25 0.67
CA GLY A 273 12.22 38.74 -0.67
C GLY A 273 12.06 37.22 -0.78
N THR A 274 11.84 36.53 0.34
CA THR A 274 11.49 35.09 0.35
C THR A 274 9.99 34.89 0.49
N PHE A 275 9.52 33.69 0.13
CA PHE A 275 8.12 33.31 0.19
C PHE A 275 7.93 31.96 0.85
N GLY A 276 6.79 31.83 1.52
CA GLY A 276 6.27 30.59 2.04
C GLY A 276 6.84 30.16 3.36
N VAL A 277 5.99 29.43 4.08
CA VAL A 277 6.25 28.67 5.30
C VAL A 277 5.88 27.24 5.02
N ASP A 278 6.60 26.30 5.59
CA ASP A 278 6.25 24.89 5.58
C ASP A 278 5.11 24.64 6.57
N ASN A 279 3.93 24.34 6.07
CA ASN A 279 2.76 24.10 6.91
C ASN A 279 2.93 22.89 7.83
N ASN A 280 3.69 21.88 7.41
CA ASN A 280 3.98 20.69 8.24
C ASN A 280 5.22 20.87 9.14
N ARG A 281 5.58 22.11 9.44
CA ARG A 281 6.57 22.55 10.46
C ARG A 281 6.04 23.69 11.33
N ASN A 282 4.78 24.07 11.15
CA ASN A 282 4.18 25.23 11.80
C ASN A 282 3.15 24.87 12.87
N TYR A 283 2.97 23.57 13.18
CA TYR A 283 2.16 23.13 14.32
C TYR A 283 2.93 23.21 15.63
N GLU A 284 2.23 23.10 16.75
CA GLU A 284 2.77 23.02 18.10
C GLU A 284 2.19 21.83 18.82
N PHE A 285 3.03 21.18 19.60
CA PHE A 285 2.65 20.15 20.54
C PHE A 285 3.40 20.38 21.84
N PHE A 286 2.73 20.25 22.96
CA PHE A 286 3.35 20.39 24.30
C PHE A 286 3.56 19.03 24.93
N ILE A 287 4.82 18.64 25.13
CA ILE A 287 5.16 17.39 25.80
C ILE A 287 4.55 17.42 27.21
N ASP A 288 3.82 16.35 27.57
CA ASP A 288 3.15 16.21 28.86
C ASP A 288 2.19 17.38 29.21
N GLY A 289 1.74 18.13 28.19
CA GLY A 289 0.88 19.28 28.36
C GLY A 289 1.56 20.51 28.99
N ASP A 290 2.89 20.50 29.13
CA ASP A 290 3.66 21.63 29.67
C ASP A 290 3.94 22.67 28.58
N SER A 291 3.26 23.80 28.62
CA SER A 291 3.45 24.92 27.69
C SER A 291 4.85 25.50 27.61
N ASN A 292 5.75 25.14 28.55
CA ASN A 292 7.17 25.50 28.49
C ASN A 292 8.02 24.43 27.77
N ASN A 293 7.42 23.32 27.36
CA ASN A 293 8.09 22.20 26.72
C ASN A 293 7.44 21.92 25.34
N GLY A 294 7.34 22.97 24.53
CA GLY A 294 6.80 22.89 23.16
C GLY A 294 7.82 22.34 22.17
N MET A 295 7.32 21.64 21.17
CA MET A 295 8.14 20.99 20.14
C MET A 295 8.42 21.89 18.95
N TRP A 296 7.61 22.91 18.72
CA TRP A 296 7.86 23.82 17.60
C TRP A 296 9.27 24.42 17.64
N GLY A 297 9.96 24.37 16.51
CA GLY A 297 11.31 24.88 16.39
C GLY A 297 12.42 23.90 16.78
N GLY A 298 12.04 22.65 17.06
CA GLY A 298 12.98 21.54 17.27
C GLY A 298 13.65 21.06 15.98
N GLU A 299 14.25 19.89 16.06
CA GLU A 299 14.96 19.22 14.96
C GLU A 299 14.04 19.00 13.75
N GLY A 300 14.60 18.95 12.54
CA GLY A 300 13.84 18.81 11.30
C GLY A 300 13.10 20.06 10.85
N SER A 301 13.32 21.21 11.52
CA SER A 301 12.71 22.49 11.15
C SER A 301 13.74 23.61 11.05
N SER A 302 13.52 24.59 10.20
CA SER A 302 14.44 25.70 9.98
C SER A 302 13.85 27.05 10.38
N GLY A 303 14.64 27.89 11.05
CA GLY A 303 14.35 29.32 11.25
C GLY A 303 14.70 30.21 10.06
N ASN A 304 15.31 29.67 9.00
CA ASN A 304 15.67 30.42 7.80
C ASN A 304 14.52 30.46 6.80
N PRO A 305 13.97 31.66 6.46
CA PRO A 305 12.84 31.77 5.51
C PRO A 305 13.15 31.25 4.10
N ASP A 306 14.40 31.06 3.76
CA ASP A 306 14.86 30.56 2.46
C ASP A 306 14.87 29.02 2.38
N SER A 307 14.75 28.34 3.53
CA SER A 307 14.68 26.89 3.63
C SER A 307 13.33 26.35 3.15
N GLN A 308 13.36 25.15 2.60
CA GLN A 308 12.15 24.40 2.24
C GLN A 308 11.34 23.99 3.49
N VAL A 309 12.01 23.74 4.61
CA VAL A 309 11.42 23.38 5.92
C VAL A 309 11.33 24.60 6.87
N TYR A 310 11.11 25.78 6.35
CA TYR A 310 10.95 27.00 7.16
C TYR A 310 9.67 26.94 7.99
N ARG A 311 9.82 26.93 9.32
CA ARG A 311 8.75 26.73 10.31
C ARG A 311 7.87 27.96 10.60
N GLY A 312 8.14 29.11 9.97
CA GLY A 312 7.44 30.35 10.27
C GLY A 312 8.06 31.15 11.43
N SER A 313 7.36 32.21 11.85
CA SER A 313 7.83 33.12 12.91
C SER A 313 7.43 32.69 14.33
N SER A 314 6.41 31.86 14.45
CA SER A 314 5.90 31.25 15.68
C SER A 314 5.06 30.02 15.32
N PRO A 315 4.76 29.12 16.27
CA PRO A 315 3.78 28.07 16.01
C PRO A 315 2.44 28.70 15.59
N PHE A 316 1.76 28.05 14.69
CA PHE A 316 0.49 28.52 14.11
C PHE A 316 0.55 29.97 13.57
N SER A 317 1.72 30.39 13.06
CA SER A 317 1.82 31.71 12.40
C SER A 317 1.06 31.75 11.09
N GLU A 318 0.84 30.59 10.47
CA GLU A 318 0.19 30.46 9.17
C GLU A 318 -1.32 30.28 9.34
N VAL A 319 -2.07 30.90 8.45
CA VAL A 319 -3.53 30.85 8.48
C VAL A 319 -4.05 29.46 8.19
N GLU A 320 -3.36 28.73 7.34
CA GLU A 320 -3.64 27.34 7.01
C GLU A 320 -3.59 26.46 8.29
N ASN A 321 -2.53 26.61 9.08
CA ASN A 321 -2.35 25.88 10.34
C ASN A 321 -3.35 26.32 11.42
N GLN A 322 -3.69 27.64 11.47
CA GLN A 322 -4.74 28.14 12.36
C GLN A 322 -6.12 27.56 11.99
N ALA A 323 -6.39 27.42 10.71
CA ALA A 323 -7.63 26.81 10.23
C ALA A 323 -7.71 25.32 10.63
N MET A 324 -6.66 24.55 10.37
CA MET A 324 -6.61 23.14 10.76
C MET A 324 -6.70 22.96 12.27
N LYS A 325 -5.95 23.77 13.06
CA LYS A 325 -6.06 23.78 14.51
C LYS A 325 -7.51 24.00 14.96
N TRP A 326 -8.14 25.08 14.47
CA TRP A 326 -9.53 25.38 14.80
C TRP A 326 -10.46 24.23 14.41
N PHE A 327 -10.26 23.63 13.23
CA PHE A 327 -11.09 22.54 12.74
C PHE A 327 -10.98 21.30 13.63
N VAL A 328 -9.76 20.92 14.00
CA VAL A 328 -9.50 19.80 14.92
C VAL A 328 -10.14 20.05 16.29
N GLU A 329 -10.03 21.27 16.83
CA GLU A 329 -10.57 21.65 18.13
C GLU A 329 -12.12 21.76 18.18
N GLN A 330 -12.79 21.77 17.03
CA GLN A 330 -14.27 21.79 16.95
C GLN A 330 -14.89 20.41 16.74
N HIS A 331 -14.08 19.37 16.56
CA HIS A 331 -14.53 18.02 16.27
C HIS A 331 -13.91 17.01 17.25
N ASN A 332 -14.46 15.81 17.32
CA ASN A 332 -13.97 14.74 18.18
C ASN A 332 -13.40 13.61 17.31
N PHE A 333 -12.38 13.92 16.53
CA PHE A 333 -11.72 12.93 15.68
C PHE A 333 -11.08 11.83 16.53
N ILE A 334 -11.30 10.58 16.15
CA ILE A 334 -10.65 9.40 16.75
C ILE A 334 -9.38 9.09 16.00
N MET A 335 -9.40 9.19 14.67
CA MET A 335 -8.27 8.98 13.78
C MET A 335 -8.14 10.14 12.80
N ALA A 336 -6.92 10.38 12.34
CA ALA A 336 -6.63 11.34 11.28
C ALA A 336 -5.54 10.81 10.34
N PHE A 337 -5.71 11.09 9.05
CA PHE A 337 -4.74 10.77 8.00
C PHE A 337 -4.34 12.05 7.28
N ASN A 338 -3.11 12.49 7.55
CA ASN A 338 -2.52 13.64 6.88
C ASN A 338 -1.73 13.14 5.67
N ASN A 339 -2.42 13.06 4.52
CA ASN A 339 -1.87 12.43 3.34
C ASN A 339 -0.81 13.29 2.66
N HIS A 340 0.35 12.72 2.46
CA HIS A 340 1.53 13.28 1.81
C HIS A 340 1.95 12.42 0.59
N SER A 341 3.02 12.78 -0.05
CA SER A 341 3.81 12.01 -1.00
C SER A 341 5.29 12.36 -0.77
N TRP A 342 6.20 11.45 -0.90
CA TRP A 342 6.23 10.11 -1.43
C TRP A 342 7.14 9.21 -0.60
N GLY A 343 7.06 7.90 -0.80
CA GLY A 343 7.97 6.95 -0.16
C GLY A 343 7.34 5.57 0.09
N GLU A 344 6.01 5.42 -0.19
CA GLU A 344 5.28 4.19 0.08
C GLU A 344 5.37 3.78 1.56
N LEU A 345 5.15 4.77 2.44
CA LEU A 345 5.25 4.66 3.90
C LEU A 345 3.92 4.98 4.58
N LEU A 346 3.75 4.45 5.77
CA LEU A 346 2.77 4.91 6.75
C LEU A 346 3.53 5.32 8.01
N LEU A 347 3.59 6.64 8.25
CA LEU A 347 4.31 7.21 9.38
C LEU A 347 3.37 7.37 10.57
N ARG A 348 3.86 7.02 11.76
CA ARG A 348 3.15 7.16 13.04
C ARG A 348 3.92 8.04 14.03
N PRO A 349 3.26 8.73 14.99
CA PRO A 349 3.92 9.54 16.01
C PRO A 349 4.89 8.72 16.89
N TYR A 350 5.95 9.37 17.40
CA TYR A 350 6.21 10.81 17.25
C TYR A 350 7.13 11.11 16.07
N GLY A 351 6.92 12.27 15.45
CA GLY A 351 7.81 12.82 14.43
C GLY A 351 8.97 13.61 15.02
N TYR A 352 8.83 14.24 16.18
CA TYR A 352 9.88 15.09 16.75
C TYR A 352 11.06 14.33 17.33
N THR A 353 10.93 13.04 17.65
CA THR A 353 12.00 12.24 18.27
C THR A 353 11.79 10.74 18.13
N GLU A 354 12.87 10.02 17.87
CA GLU A 354 12.91 8.55 17.95
C GLU A 354 13.20 8.02 19.38
N ASN A 355 13.61 8.89 20.29
CA ASN A 355 14.11 8.48 21.61
C ASN A 355 13.02 8.34 22.69
N THR A 356 11.80 8.74 22.38
CA THR A 356 10.68 8.69 23.30
C THR A 356 9.49 8.06 22.60
N PRO A 357 9.26 6.75 22.79
CA PRO A 357 8.11 6.09 22.19
C PRO A 357 6.81 6.69 22.74
N SER A 358 5.78 6.69 21.94
CA SER A 358 4.45 7.09 22.37
C SER A 358 3.91 6.09 23.41
N VAL A 359 2.97 6.52 24.24
CA VAL A 359 2.32 5.61 25.21
C VAL A 359 1.43 4.58 24.53
N ASP A 360 1.07 4.80 23.28
CA ASP A 360 0.22 3.93 22.46
C ASP A 360 1.02 3.27 21.33
N GLU A 361 2.34 3.15 21.46
CA GLU A 361 3.22 2.61 20.39
C GLU A 361 2.75 1.26 19.86
N GLU A 362 2.43 0.32 20.76
CA GLU A 362 1.91 -1.00 20.36
C GLU A 362 0.56 -0.88 19.61
N LEU A 363 -0.31 0.02 20.02
CA LEU A 363 -1.59 0.25 19.35
C LEU A 363 -1.37 0.84 17.96
N LEU A 364 -0.58 1.94 17.85
CA LEU A 364 -0.30 2.60 16.59
C LEU A 364 0.39 1.65 15.61
N ASP A 365 1.35 0.86 16.08
CA ASP A 365 2.04 -0.12 15.24
C ASP A 365 1.10 -1.21 14.71
N ASN A 366 0.28 -1.80 15.56
CA ASN A 366 -0.67 -2.85 15.15
C ASN A 366 -1.75 -2.33 14.20
N LEU A 367 -2.32 -1.14 14.46
CA LEU A 367 -3.28 -0.53 13.54
C LEU A 367 -2.61 -0.21 12.20
N GLY A 368 -1.41 0.38 12.23
CA GLY A 368 -0.64 0.71 11.04
C GLY A 368 -0.32 -0.53 10.21
N ALA A 369 0.11 -1.63 10.84
CA ALA A 369 0.40 -2.89 10.15
C ALA A 369 -0.83 -3.45 9.43
N GLU A 370 -2.02 -3.41 10.06
CA GLU A 370 -3.26 -3.82 9.40
C GLU A 370 -3.60 -2.91 8.22
N LEU A 371 -3.46 -1.58 8.39
CA LEU A 371 -3.78 -0.60 7.35
C LEU A 371 -2.94 -0.79 6.07
N VAL A 372 -1.67 -1.19 6.20
CA VAL A 372 -0.77 -1.38 5.05
C VAL A 372 -0.68 -2.84 4.58
N SER A 373 -1.41 -3.75 5.21
CA SER A 373 -1.31 -5.20 4.93
C SER A 373 -1.59 -5.59 3.47
N GLN A 374 -2.24 -4.70 2.69
CA GLN A 374 -2.62 -4.99 1.31
C GLN A 374 -1.94 -4.10 0.26
N ASN A 375 -1.18 -3.08 0.65
CA ASN A 375 -0.47 -2.23 -0.30
C ASN A 375 1.07 -2.31 -0.19
N GLY A 376 1.58 -3.06 0.77
CA GLY A 376 3.01 -3.25 0.96
C GLY A 376 3.76 -2.00 1.46
N TYR A 377 3.05 -0.98 1.93
CA TYR A 377 3.69 0.20 2.52
C TYR A 377 4.35 -0.14 3.84
N ASN A 378 5.49 0.50 4.14
CA ASN A 378 6.17 0.30 5.41
C ASN A 378 5.54 1.15 6.52
N ASN A 379 5.07 0.50 7.58
CA ASN A 379 4.59 1.14 8.79
C ASN A 379 5.77 1.40 9.74
N ILE A 380 6.21 2.65 9.85
CA ILE A 380 7.38 3.04 10.65
C ILE A 380 7.07 4.23 11.55
N LEU A 381 7.87 4.39 12.62
CA LEU A 381 7.87 5.60 13.42
C LEU A 381 8.33 6.79 12.55
N SER A 382 7.60 7.90 12.56
CA SER A 382 7.93 9.07 11.74
C SER A 382 9.36 9.56 11.94
N ALA A 383 9.82 9.59 13.19
CA ALA A 383 11.17 9.99 13.53
C ALA A 383 12.28 9.00 13.13
N GLU A 384 11.93 7.74 12.77
CA GLU A 384 12.90 6.80 12.19
C GLU A 384 13.33 7.20 10.78
N LEU A 385 12.43 7.85 10.04
CA LEU A 385 12.77 8.44 8.77
C LEU A 385 13.73 9.61 8.98
N TYR A 386 13.34 10.55 9.84
CA TYR A 386 14.12 11.69 10.35
C TYR A 386 13.28 12.42 11.39
N ALA A 387 13.92 13.14 12.35
CA ALA A 387 13.18 13.95 13.30
C ALA A 387 12.55 15.19 12.62
N ALA A 388 11.26 15.47 12.89
CA ALA A 388 10.49 16.54 12.24
C ALA A 388 9.59 17.25 13.25
N ALA A 389 10.12 18.25 13.93
CA ALA A 389 9.33 19.01 14.91
C ALA A 389 8.36 19.98 14.25
N GLY A 390 7.12 20.00 14.73
CA GLY A 390 6.06 20.92 14.30
C GLY A 390 5.19 20.34 13.19
N ASP A 391 5.10 19.03 13.07
CA ASP A 391 4.24 18.31 12.15
C ASP A 391 2.79 18.21 12.62
N SER A 392 1.90 17.77 11.72
CA SER A 392 0.47 17.65 11.98
C SER A 392 0.12 16.47 12.87
N ASP A 393 0.88 15.37 12.80
CA ASP A 393 0.56 14.14 13.53
C ASP A 393 0.88 14.30 15.01
N ASP A 394 2.03 14.87 15.35
CA ASP A 394 2.38 15.17 16.74
C ASP A 394 1.40 16.16 17.37
N PHE A 395 0.93 17.16 16.63
CA PHE A 395 -0.11 18.05 17.09
C PHE A 395 -1.42 17.31 17.37
N MET A 396 -1.89 16.48 16.44
CA MET A 396 -3.18 15.76 16.54
C MET A 396 -3.12 14.63 17.59
N TYR A 397 -2.02 13.91 17.66
CA TYR A 397 -1.81 12.86 18.66
C TYR A 397 -1.53 13.44 20.05
N GLY A 398 -0.79 14.53 20.12
CA GLY A 398 -0.42 15.18 21.38
C GLY A 398 -1.57 15.95 22.01
N THR A 399 -1.79 15.74 23.29
CA THR A 399 -2.84 16.44 24.03
C THR A 399 -2.35 17.82 24.44
N VAL A 400 -2.83 18.84 23.75
CA VAL A 400 -2.53 20.26 24.06
C VAL A 400 -3.59 20.89 24.98
N GLY A 401 -4.55 20.11 25.49
CA GLY A 401 -5.63 20.58 26.37
C GLY A 401 -6.75 21.32 25.64
N THR A 402 -6.76 21.32 24.31
CA THR A 402 -7.78 21.97 23.47
C THR A 402 -8.57 20.98 22.62
N HIS A 403 -8.05 19.77 22.45
CA HIS A 403 -8.72 18.61 21.82
C HIS A 403 -8.27 17.32 22.53
N ASP A 404 -9.03 16.25 22.32
CA ASP A 404 -8.65 14.91 22.75
C ASP A 404 -7.56 14.33 21.85
N LYS A 405 -6.88 13.26 22.34
CA LYS A 405 -5.88 12.51 21.56
C LYS A 405 -6.52 11.92 20.29
N ILE A 406 -5.86 12.13 19.15
CA ILE A 406 -6.25 11.59 17.85
C ILE A 406 -5.15 10.62 17.40
N LEU A 407 -5.50 9.39 17.02
CA LEU A 407 -4.54 8.46 16.42
C LEU A 407 -4.26 8.96 15.00
N ALA A 408 -3.20 9.73 14.86
CA ALA A 408 -2.85 10.39 13.60
C ALA A 408 -1.73 9.63 12.88
N TYR A 409 -1.81 9.62 11.54
CA TYR A 409 -0.82 8.99 10.66
C TYR A 409 -0.57 9.86 9.44
N THR A 410 0.64 9.77 8.91
CA THR A 410 1.00 10.34 7.60
C THR A 410 1.26 9.22 6.59
N PRO A 411 0.33 8.94 5.67
CA PRO A 411 0.61 8.14 4.48
C PRO A 411 1.47 8.94 3.49
N GLU A 412 2.63 8.41 3.12
CA GLU A 412 3.53 8.94 2.07
C GLU A 412 3.29 8.17 0.76
N ILE A 413 2.37 8.68 -0.06
CA ILE A 413 1.71 7.95 -1.12
C ILE A 413 2.50 7.96 -2.42
N GLY A 414 2.74 6.75 -2.96
CA GLY A 414 3.37 6.53 -4.25
C GLY A 414 4.89 6.64 -4.26
N PRO A 415 5.51 6.33 -5.41
CA PRO A 415 6.97 6.21 -5.52
C PRO A 415 7.69 7.53 -5.79
N GLU A 416 6.97 8.61 -6.08
CA GLU A 416 7.52 9.94 -6.38
C GLU A 416 6.47 11.05 -6.22
N PHE A 417 6.88 12.35 -6.19
CA PHE A 417 5.92 13.47 -6.07
C PHE A 417 4.93 13.53 -7.22
N TRP A 418 5.36 13.22 -8.43
CA TRP A 418 4.55 13.28 -9.64
C TRP A 418 4.62 11.97 -10.42
N PRO A 419 3.97 10.88 -9.95
CA PRO A 419 3.81 9.68 -10.78
C PRO A 419 3.19 10.00 -12.15
N PRO A 420 3.57 9.31 -13.23
CA PRO A 420 2.91 9.46 -14.53
C PRO A 420 1.40 9.23 -14.44
N SER A 421 0.61 9.96 -15.23
CA SER A 421 -0.86 9.96 -15.11
C SER A 421 -1.50 8.57 -15.24
N ASN A 422 -0.91 7.67 -15.99
CA ASN A 422 -1.39 6.29 -16.13
C ASN A 422 -1.16 5.41 -14.90
N GLN A 423 -0.49 5.92 -13.85
CA GLN A 423 -0.32 5.24 -12.57
C GLN A 423 -1.29 5.74 -11.49
N ILE A 424 -1.94 6.89 -11.70
CA ILE A 424 -2.81 7.53 -10.70
C ILE A 424 -3.91 6.58 -10.24
N GLU A 425 -4.58 5.90 -11.18
CA GLU A 425 -5.66 4.97 -10.86
C GLU A 425 -5.17 3.80 -10.02
N ALA A 426 -4.06 3.16 -10.40
CA ALA A 426 -3.50 2.03 -9.67
C ALA A 426 -3.05 2.41 -8.26
N ILE A 427 -2.36 3.54 -8.11
CA ILE A 427 -1.95 4.07 -6.79
C ILE A 427 -3.18 4.43 -5.95
N SER A 428 -4.23 5.03 -6.54
CA SER A 428 -5.47 5.32 -5.81
C SER A 428 -6.15 4.04 -5.33
N LYS A 429 -6.18 2.99 -6.15
CA LYS A 429 -6.73 1.67 -5.78
C LYS A 429 -5.95 0.99 -4.67
N SER A 430 -4.62 1.09 -4.66
CA SER A 430 -3.80 0.51 -3.60
C SER A 430 -4.06 1.12 -2.22
N MET A 431 -4.58 2.37 -2.18
CA MET A 431 -4.97 3.04 -0.94
C MET A 431 -6.40 2.71 -0.47
N MET A 432 -7.19 1.96 -1.25
CA MET A 432 -8.60 1.74 -0.91
C MET A 432 -8.78 0.88 0.34
N TYR A 433 -8.04 -0.23 0.47
CA TYR A 433 -8.08 -1.05 1.69
C TYR A 433 -7.72 -0.23 2.93
N HIS A 434 -6.65 0.56 2.84
CA HIS A 434 -6.21 1.48 3.89
C HIS A 434 -7.35 2.42 4.32
N ASN A 435 -7.94 3.15 3.38
CA ASN A 435 -8.95 4.16 3.67
C ASN A 435 -10.26 3.57 4.23
N LEU A 436 -10.75 2.46 3.66
CA LEU A 436 -11.95 1.77 4.12
C LEU A 436 -11.72 1.14 5.50
N THR A 437 -10.57 0.49 5.72
CA THR A 437 -10.24 -0.16 6.98
C THR A 437 -10.03 0.87 8.10
N ALA A 438 -9.40 2.01 7.81
CA ALA A 438 -9.30 3.12 8.76
C ALA A 438 -10.68 3.60 9.24
N ALA A 439 -11.63 3.75 8.34
CA ALA A 439 -13.02 4.10 8.71
C ALA A 439 -13.70 2.99 9.54
N LYS A 440 -13.50 1.71 9.19
CA LYS A 440 -14.02 0.56 9.98
C LYS A 440 -13.42 0.51 11.39
N MET A 441 -12.12 0.81 11.53
CA MET A 441 -11.42 0.81 12.83
C MET A 441 -11.99 1.82 13.81
N THR A 442 -12.63 2.88 13.37
CA THR A 442 -13.30 3.81 14.30
C THR A 442 -14.52 3.18 14.99
N ASN A 443 -15.04 2.06 14.48
CA ASN A 443 -16.21 1.31 14.96
C ASN A 443 -15.82 -0.03 15.59
N ASN A 444 -16.80 -0.92 15.79
CA ASN A 444 -16.57 -2.30 16.23
C ASN A 444 -16.06 -3.13 15.05
N PHE A 445 -14.76 -3.28 14.91
CA PHE A 445 -14.14 -3.94 13.78
C PHE A 445 -13.15 -5.03 14.21
N ALA A 446 -13.15 -6.15 13.49
CA ALA A 446 -12.14 -7.20 13.61
C ALA A 446 -11.82 -7.75 12.22
N SER A 447 -10.54 -8.07 11.99
CA SER A 447 -10.11 -8.80 10.81
C SER A 447 -10.10 -10.31 11.04
N LEU A 448 -10.23 -11.06 9.94
CA LEU A 448 -10.12 -12.51 9.90
C LEU A 448 -8.86 -12.94 9.15
N LYS A 449 -8.22 -13.99 9.64
CA LYS A 449 -7.16 -14.69 8.95
C LYS A 449 -7.50 -16.17 8.84
N ASP A 450 -7.50 -16.70 7.62
CA ASP A 450 -7.62 -18.14 7.40
C ASP A 450 -6.33 -18.84 7.82
N THR A 451 -6.45 -19.83 8.68
CA THR A 451 -5.32 -20.64 9.18
C THR A 451 -5.37 -22.09 8.73
N ALA A 452 -6.35 -22.43 7.87
CA ALA A 452 -6.48 -23.76 7.32
C ALA A 452 -5.39 -24.05 6.26
N PRO A 453 -4.89 -25.29 6.15
CA PRO A 453 -4.00 -25.67 5.07
C PRO A 453 -4.62 -25.43 3.68
N LEU A 454 -3.79 -25.20 2.67
CA LEU A 454 -4.24 -25.05 1.27
C LEU A 454 -5.01 -26.28 0.76
N TYR A 455 -4.59 -27.50 1.20
CA TYR A 455 -5.22 -28.77 0.87
C TYR A 455 -5.99 -29.32 2.07
N THR A 456 -7.26 -29.64 1.86
CA THR A 456 -8.20 -29.99 2.94
C THR A 456 -8.08 -31.41 3.48
N GLY A 457 -7.30 -32.30 2.82
CA GLY A 457 -7.41 -33.75 3.04
C GLY A 457 -8.67 -34.32 2.38
N THR A 458 -9.00 -35.59 2.70
CA THR A 458 -10.12 -36.33 2.09
C THR A 458 -11.24 -36.68 3.08
N SER A 459 -11.26 -36.05 4.25
CA SER A 459 -12.31 -36.24 5.24
C SER A 459 -13.67 -35.74 4.72
N PRO A 460 -14.78 -36.44 4.98
CA PRO A 460 -16.12 -35.95 4.61
C PRO A 460 -16.57 -34.74 5.46
N VAL A 461 -15.89 -34.49 6.57
CA VAL A 461 -16.05 -33.29 7.41
C VAL A 461 -14.68 -32.65 7.57
N ILE A 462 -14.58 -31.39 7.24
CA ILE A 462 -13.33 -30.62 7.18
C ILE A 462 -13.42 -29.47 8.16
N ASP A 463 -12.33 -29.18 8.83
CA ASP A 463 -12.16 -28.02 9.69
C ASP A 463 -11.77 -26.79 8.87
N ALA A 464 -12.37 -25.65 9.18
CA ALA A 464 -11.95 -24.32 8.72
C ALA A 464 -11.49 -23.52 9.95
N PRO A 465 -10.27 -23.73 10.42
CA PRO A 465 -9.70 -22.92 11.49
C PRO A 465 -9.40 -21.51 10.99
N PHE A 466 -9.58 -20.53 11.87
CA PHE A 466 -9.31 -19.12 11.58
C PHE A 466 -8.85 -18.39 12.84
N GLU A 467 -8.23 -17.25 12.63
CA GLU A 467 -7.98 -16.25 13.66
C GLU A 467 -8.87 -15.04 13.45
N ILE A 468 -9.33 -14.45 14.54
CA ILE A 468 -10.01 -13.17 14.58
C ILE A 468 -9.23 -12.22 15.50
N LYS A 469 -8.92 -11.01 15.01
CA LYS A 469 -8.24 -9.98 15.80
C LYS A 469 -9.03 -8.69 15.79
N ARG A 470 -9.28 -8.14 16.99
CA ARG A 470 -10.02 -6.88 17.12
C ARG A 470 -9.08 -5.69 16.90
N PHE A 471 -9.47 -4.81 15.95
CA PHE A 471 -8.85 -3.51 15.69
C PHE A 471 -9.79 -2.33 15.97
N GLY A 472 -11.07 -2.60 16.17
CA GLY A 472 -12.09 -1.57 16.39
C GLY A 472 -11.88 -0.79 17.68
N LEU A 473 -11.73 0.54 17.56
CA LEU A 473 -11.47 1.48 18.65
C LEU A 473 -12.72 1.77 19.49
N SER A 474 -13.89 1.44 18.99
CA SER A 474 -15.15 1.54 19.70
C SER A 474 -15.93 0.23 19.69
N GLY A 475 -17.14 0.23 20.27
CA GLY A 475 -17.98 -0.95 20.30
C GLY A 475 -17.67 -1.89 21.46
N ASN A 476 -18.38 -3.00 21.51
CA ASN A 476 -18.38 -3.93 22.65
C ASN A 476 -17.49 -5.16 22.46
N GLY A 477 -16.76 -5.28 21.35
CA GLY A 477 -15.93 -6.43 21.03
C GLY A 477 -16.71 -7.74 20.81
N ASN A 478 -17.99 -7.67 20.47
CA ASN A 478 -18.78 -8.84 20.16
C ASN A 478 -18.80 -9.08 18.65
N PHE A 479 -18.47 -10.31 18.26
CA PHE A 479 -18.44 -10.75 16.85
C PHE A 479 -19.04 -12.15 16.72
N SER A 480 -19.63 -12.42 15.56
CA SER A 480 -20.05 -13.75 15.16
C SER A 480 -19.40 -14.10 13.84
N VAL A 481 -18.68 -15.22 13.78
CA VAL A 481 -18.06 -15.70 12.53
C VAL A 481 -18.85 -16.88 12.01
N SER A 482 -19.27 -16.82 10.75
CA SER A 482 -19.96 -17.89 10.04
C SER A 482 -19.23 -18.28 8.77
N LEU A 483 -19.56 -19.45 8.21
CA LEU A 483 -19.02 -19.95 6.94
C LEU A 483 -20.15 -20.02 5.92
N ASN A 484 -20.02 -19.26 4.82
CA ASN A 484 -20.94 -19.28 3.70
C ASN A 484 -20.34 -20.13 2.55
N PRO A 485 -20.93 -21.28 2.19
CA PRO A 485 -20.51 -22.04 1.05
C PRO A 485 -20.70 -21.29 -0.29
N ILE A 486 -19.64 -21.20 -1.09
CA ILE A 486 -19.69 -20.69 -2.47
C ILE A 486 -19.71 -21.85 -3.45
N SER A 487 -18.88 -22.87 -3.23
CA SER A 487 -18.85 -24.04 -4.08
C SER A 487 -19.97 -25.05 -3.70
N ASN A 488 -20.60 -25.65 -4.69
CA ASN A 488 -21.73 -26.57 -4.49
C ASN A 488 -21.31 -27.94 -3.94
N ASN A 489 -20.02 -28.18 -3.75
CA ASN A 489 -19.50 -29.40 -3.15
C ASN A 489 -19.46 -29.34 -1.62
N ILE A 490 -19.78 -28.20 -1.01
CA ILE A 490 -20.06 -28.10 0.41
C ILE A 490 -21.57 -28.35 0.65
N ASN A 491 -21.89 -29.38 1.41
CA ASN A 491 -23.28 -29.75 1.70
C ASN A 491 -23.87 -28.92 2.85
N ALA A 492 -23.09 -28.67 3.87
CA ALA A 492 -23.51 -27.90 5.06
C ALA A 492 -22.28 -27.33 5.77
N ALA A 493 -22.46 -26.14 6.32
CA ALA A 493 -21.55 -25.54 7.30
C ALA A 493 -22.06 -25.76 8.72
N GLY A 494 -21.13 -25.76 9.68
CA GLY A 494 -21.44 -25.79 11.11
C GLY A 494 -22.04 -24.49 11.60
N ASP A 495 -22.38 -24.48 12.90
CA ASP A 495 -22.93 -23.29 13.56
C ASP A 495 -21.87 -22.15 13.62
N PRO A 496 -22.30 -20.88 13.61
CA PRO A 496 -21.41 -19.74 13.81
C PRO A 496 -20.67 -19.79 15.15
N VAL A 497 -19.44 -19.31 15.16
CA VAL A 497 -18.62 -19.14 16.37
C VAL A 497 -18.79 -17.70 16.87
N ASN A 498 -19.16 -17.56 18.16
CA ASN A 498 -19.36 -16.25 18.76
C ASN A 498 -18.20 -15.88 19.69
N PHE A 499 -17.73 -14.67 19.54
CA PHE A 499 -16.71 -14.03 20.36
C PHE A 499 -17.38 -12.87 21.12
N ASN A 500 -17.23 -12.85 22.44
CA ASN A 500 -17.91 -11.85 23.26
C ASN A 500 -16.88 -11.07 24.07
N GLY A 501 -16.85 -9.77 23.87
CA GLY A 501 -15.99 -8.86 24.63
C GLY A 501 -14.51 -9.03 24.33
N LEU A 502 -14.13 -9.28 23.04
CA LEU A 502 -12.74 -9.21 22.66
C LEU A 502 -12.17 -7.85 23.06
N GLU A 503 -11.06 -7.85 23.76
CA GLU A 503 -10.32 -6.63 24.06
C GLU A 503 -9.64 -6.07 22.78
N LEU A 504 -9.31 -4.79 22.80
CA LEU A 504 -8.59 -4.16 21.68
C LEU A 504 -7.25 -4.88 21.45
N LEU A 505 -6.93 -5.20 20.20
CA LEU A 505 -5.78 -5.99 19.74
C LEU A 505 -5.77 -7.46 20.17
N GLU A 506 -6.78 -7.92 20.90
CA GLU A 506 -6.87 -9.33 21.25
C GLU A 506 -7.10 -10.19 20.01
N THR A 507 -6.33 -11.28 19.92
CA THR A 507 -6.49 -12.34 18.92
C THR A 507 -7.05 -13.58 19.57
N GLN A 508 -8.10 -14.16 18.97
CA GLN A 508 -8.65 -15.45 19.35
C GLN A 508 -8.74 -16.36 18.12
N THR A 509 -8.73 -17.68 18.35
CA THR A 509 -8.89 -18.68 17.31
C THR A 509 -10.30 -19.25 17.33
N GLY A 510 -10.81 -19.58 16.14
CA GLY A 510 -12.07 -20.29 15.97
C GLY A 510 -11.94 -21.41 14.96
N ASN A 511 -12.97 -22.27 14.90
CA ASN A 511 -13.04 -23.32 13.90
C ASN A 511 -14.51 -23.57 13.54
N ILE A 512 -14.80 -23.63 12.24
CA ILE A 512 -16.13 -24.01 11.73
C ILE A 512 -15.97 -25.25 10.87
N GLN A 513 -16.65 -26.33 11.25
CA GLN A 513 -16.63 -27.53 10.44
C GLN A 513 -17.61 -27.40 9.27
N TYR A 514 -17.24 -27.97 8.13
CA TYR A 514 -18.13 -28.11 6.99
C TYR A 514 -18.09 -29.50 6.39
N SER A 515 -19.21 -29.95 5.87
CA SER A 515 -19.34 -31.27 5.24
C SER A 515 -19.23 -31.19 3.74
N ILE A 516 -18.52 -32.16 3.14
CA ILE A 516 -18.25 -32.26 1.71
C ILE A 516 -19.20 -33.27 1.05
N SER A 517 -19.61 -32.99 -0.17
CA SER A 517 -20.36 -33.93 -1.02
C SER A 517 -19.51 -35.18 -1.33
N GLY A 518 -20.13 -36.37 -1.26
CA GLY A 518 -19.45 -37.62 -1.62
C GLY A 518 -19.07 -37.75 -3.11
N SER A 519 -19.36 -36.75 -3.93
CA SER A 519 -18.98 -36.68 -5.35
C SER A 519 -17.78 -35.75 -5.62
N VAL A 520 -17.15 -35.22 -4.59
CA VAL A 520 -15.95 -34.40 -4.72
C VAL A 520 -14.76 -35.31 -5.01
N ASN A 521 -13.93 -34.92 -5.96
CA ASN A 521 -12.72 -35.63 -6.34
C ASN A 521 -11.48 -34.86 -5.87
N SER A 522 -10.37 -35.55 -5.70
CA SER A 522 -9.07 -34.89 -5.45
C SER A 522 -8.79 -33.85 -6.54
N GLY A 523 -8.36 -32.67 -6.14
CA GLY A 523 -8.11 -31.52 -7.02
C GLY A 523 -9.31 -30.59 -7.20
N ASP A 524 -10.52 -30.96 -6.76
CA ASP A 524 -11.68 -30.03 -6.81
C ASP A 524 -11.47 -28.87 -5.83
N LEU A 525 -11.83 -27.65 -6.29
CA LEU A 525 -11.75 -26.48 -5.44
C LEU A 525 -12.93 -26.40 -4.46
N ILE A 526 -12.63 -26.16 -3.22
CA ILE A 526 -13.56 -25.86 -2.13
C ILE A 526 -13.50 -24.37 -1.87
N VAL A 527 -14.57 -23.66 -2.15
CA VAL A 527 -14.63 -22.20 -2.01
C VAL A 527 -15.74 -21.84 -1.04
N TYR A 528 -15.39 -21.03 -0.05
CA TYR A 528 -16.33 -20.50 0.95
C TYR A 528 -15.90 -19.08 1.37
N GLU A 529 -16.80 -18.36 1.98
CA GLU A 529 -16.51 -17.12 2.69
C GLU A 529 -16.53 -17.38 4.19
N LEU A 530 -15.52 -16.89 4.91
CA LEU A 530 -15.62 -16.61 6.33
C LEU A 530 -16.22 -15.22 6.48
N VAL A 531 -17.32 -15.12 7.20
CA VAL A 531 -18.08 -13.87 7.38
C VAL A 531 -18.03 -13.49 8.83
N VAL A 532 -17.45 -12.33 9.15
CA VAL A 532 -17.54 -11.75 10.49
C VAL A 532 -18.64 -10.72 10.54
N ASN A 533 -19.61 -10.94 11.40
CA ASN A 533 -20.67 -9.99 11.72
C ASN A 533 -20.32 -9.27 13.02
N ASN A 534 -20.33 -7.93 13.01
CA ASN A 534 -20.04 -7.09 14.17
C ASN A 534 -21.30 -6.54 14.86
N GLY A 535 -22.48 -7.02 14.45
CA GLY A 535 -23.78 -6.55 14.90
C GLY A 535 -24.42 -5.45 14.03
N SER A 536 -23.64 -4.86 13.08
CA SER A 536 -24.10 -3.81 12.16
C SER A 536 -23.97 -4.23 10.70
N PHE A 537 -22.87 -4.89 10.34
CA PHE A 537 -22.61 -5.35 8.97
C PHE A 537 -21.71 -6.58 8.96
N ASP A 538 -21.56 -7.15 7.78
CA ASP A 538 -20.72 -8.32 7.52
C ASP A 538 -19.45 -7.91 6.76
N THR A 539 -18.29 -8.34 7.25
CA THR A 539 -17.02 -8.33 6.48
C THR A 539 -16.71 -9.76 6.06
N THR A 540 -16.26 -9.96 4.83
CA THR A 540 -16.07 -11.30 4.27
C THR A 540 -14.59 -11.54 3.92
N LEU A 541 -14.12 -12.76 4.21
CA LEU A 541 -12.85 -13.29 3.72
C LEU A 541 -13.13 -14.48 2.79
N LEU A 542 -12.86 -14.32 1.51
CA LEU A 542 -12.99 -15.42 0.55
C LEU A 542 -11.84 -16.40 0.72
N VAL A 543 -12.18 -17.68 0.92
CA VAL A 543 -11.23 -18.78 1.13
C VAL A 543 -11.37 -19.79 0.00
N THR A 544 -10.24 -20.14 -0.63
CA THR A 544 -10.18 -21.20 -1.64
C THR A 544 -9.22 -22.27 -1.18
N LYS A 545 -9.68 -23.51 -1.13
CA LYS A 545 -8.90 -24.69 -0.76
C LYS A 545 -9.00 -25.72 -1.88
N THR A 546 -8.07 -26.67 -1.90
CA THR A 546 -8.10 -27.80 -2.81
C THR A 546 -8.42 -29.07 -2.01
N PHE A 547 -9.42 -29.81 -2.45
CA PHE A 547 -9.77 -31.10 -1.82
C PHE A 547 -8.74 -32.16 -2.20
N GLY A 548 -8.25 -32.91 -1.22
CA GLY A 548 -7.33 -34.02 -1.42
C GLY A 548 -6.25 -34.10 -0.37
N SER A 549 -5.63 -35.28 -0.27
CA SER A 549 -4.52 -35.54 0.67
C SER A 549 -3.20 -35.49 -0.07
N LEU A 550 -2.30 -34.67 0.42
CA LEU A 550 -0.95 -34.55 -0.12
C LEU A 550 -0.09 -35.74 0.25
N THR A 551 0.81 -36.13 -0.65
CA THR A 551 1.88 -37.10 -0.43
C THR A 551 3.22 -36.40 -0.60
N ALA A 552 4.10 -36.52 0.40
CA ALA A 552 5.44 -35.96 0.30
C ALA A 552 6.28 -36.79 -0.69
N ILE A 553 6.83 -36.11 -1.70
CA ILE A 553 7.73 -36.73 -2.72
C ILE A 553 9.19 -36.38 -2.47
N PHE A 554 9.47 -35.38 -1.70
CA PHE A 554 10.80 -34.99 -1.25
C PHE A 554 10.71 -34.40 0.15
N GLN A 555 11.63 -34.74 1.03
CA GLN A 555 11.75 -34.21 2.39
C GLN A 555 13.22 -34.01 2.74
N ASP A 556 13.53 -32.89 3.39
CA ASP A 556 14.86 -32.55 3.91
C ASP A 556 14.70 -31.92 5.30
N ASP A 557 15.32 -32.55 6.31
CA ASP A 557 15.29 -32.12 7.71
C ASP A 557 16.43 -31.15 8.06
N ALA A 558 17.05 -30.56 7.07
CA ALA A 558 18.14 -29.60 7.20
C ALA A 558 19.35 -30.06 8.05
N SER A 559 19.47 -31.38 8.26
CA SER A 559 20.60 -31.97 9.03
C SER A 559 21.92 -31.88 8.27
N SER A 560 21.90 -31.68 6.96
CA SER A 560 23.07 -31.47 6.11
C SER A 560 22.73 -30.71 4.83
N THR A 561 23.75 -30.17 4.14
CA THR A 561 23.58 -29.57 2.81
C THR A 561 23.83 -30.55 1.67
N SER A 562 23.86 -31.88 1.94
CA SER A 562 24.24 -32.89 0.94
C SER A 562 23.23 -33.05 -0.21
N ASN A 563 21.97 -32.67 0.00
CA ASN A 563 20.92 -32.67 -1.01
C ASN A 563 21.02 -31.50 -1.98
N TYR A 564 21.97 -30.59 -1.77
CA TYR A 564 22.07 -29.33 -2.48
C TYR A 564 23.42 -29.12 -3.14
N SER A 565 23.40 -28.41 -4.26
CA SER A 565 24.54 -27.66 -4.78
C SER A 565 24.46 -26.23 -4.20
N ASN A 566 25.49 -25.81 -3.50
CA ASN A 566 25.39 -24.53 -2.78
C ASN A 566 26.61 -23.62 -2.95
N ASN A 567 26.37 -22.32 -2.78
CA ASN A 567 27.36 -21.27 -2.73
C ASN A 567 27.13 -20.42 -1.45
N GLY A 568 27.82 -20.80 -0.37
CA GLY A 568 27.88 -20.03 0.86
C GLY A 568 26.79 -20.30 1.90
N TRP A 569 25.96 -21.33 1.72
CA TRP A 569 25.00 -21.82 2.70
C TRP A 569 25.59 -22.96 3.53
N ALA A 570 25.20 -23.06 4.80
CA ALA A 570 25.62 -24.16 5.67
C ALA A 570 24.57 -24.44 6.75
N THR A 571 24.74 -25.58 7.43
CA THR A 571 23.91 -25.89 8.60
C THR A 571 24.33 -25.08 9.82
N THR A 572 23.35 -24.71 10.64
CA THR A 572 23.58 -24.09 11.95
C THR A 572 22.80 -24.82 13.05
N THR A 573 23.39 -24.89 14.23
CA THR A 573 22.75 -25.46 15.44
C THR A 573 22.28 -24.36 16.40
N GLN A 574 22.37 -23.09 16.00
CA GLN A 574 21.98 -21.96 16.84
C GLN A 574 20.46 -21.82 16.97
N SER A 575 19.75 -22.10 15.87
CA SER A 575 18.29 -22.04 15.81
C SER A 575 17.78 -23.08 14.80
N PHE A 576 16.78 -23.88 15.17
CA PHE A 576 16.18 -24.91 14.29
C PHE A 576 14.78 -25.27 14.80
N VAL A 577 13.96 -25.82 13.93
CA VAL A 577 12.65 -26.41 14.26
C VAL A 577 12.84 -27.89 14.55
N SER A 578 13.41 -28.64 13.62
CA SER A 578 13.77 -30.03 13.82
C SER A 578 15.26 -30.17 14.15
N ALA A 579 15.56 -31.08 15.11
CA ALA A 579 16.96 -31.33 15.50
C ALA A 579 17.68 -32.15 14.42
N PRO A 580 18.96 -31.90 14.12
CA PRO A 580 19.91 -31.14 14.95
C PRO A 580 20.19 -29.73 14.48
N SER A 581 19.67 -29.26 13.32
CA SER A 581 20.11 -28.02 12.69
C SER A 581 19.09 -27.50 11.69
N SER A 582 19.20 -26.23 11.32
CA SER A 582 18.61 -25.62 10.14
C SER A 582 19.68 -25.22 9.12
N ILE A 583 19.28 -24.74 7.95
CA ILE A 583 20.19 -24.22 6.91
C ILE A 583 20.04 -22.71 6.79
N THR A 584 21.19 -22.00 6.73
CA THR A 584 21.25 -20.54 6.57
C THR A 584 22.43 -20.14 5.67
N GLU A 585 22.35 -18.98 5.05
CA GLU A 585 23.46 -18.38 4.32
C GLU A 585 24.46 -17.65 5.25
N SER A 586 24.08 -17.40 6.52
CA SER A 586 24.83 -16.65 7.54
C SER A 586 25.19 -17.51 8.78
N PRO A 587 25.83 -18.70 8.63
CA PRO A 587 25.99 -19.67 9.71
C PRO A 587 26.93 -19.24 10.83
N ASN A 588 27.64 -18.12 10.70
CA ASN A 588 28.66 -17.64 11.64
C ASN A 588 28.32 -16.29 12.30
N GLY A 589 27.11 -15.80 12.16
CA GLY A 589 26.63 -14.50 12.59
C GLY A 589 26.01 -13.75 11.42
N ASP A 590 25.95 -12.44 11.44
CA ASP A 590 25.31 -11.63 10.43
C ASP A 590 25.85 -11.92 9.02
N TYR A 591 25.03 -11.74 8.00
CA TYR A 591 25.47 -11.91 6.60
C TYR A 591 26.45 -10.80 6.19
N ASN A 592 27.18 -11.02 5.10
CA ASN A 592 28.19 -10.03 4.65
C ASN A 592 27.59 -9.10 3.59
N ASP A 593 28.18 -7.91 3.49
CA ASP A 593 27.98 -6.98 2.37
C ASP A 593 28.18 -7.67 1.01
N ASN A 594 27.38 -7.22 0.02
CA ASN A 594 27.44 -7.67 -1.37
C ASN A 594 27.38 -9.19 -1.51
N ALA A 595 26.58 -9.84 -0.67
CA ALA A 595 26.40 -11.30 -0.73
C ALA A 595 25.67 -11.69 -2.03
N ASP A 596 26.16 -12.73 -2.66
CA ASP A 596 25.53 -13.40 -3.82
C ASP A 596 25.59 -14.88 -3.55
N LYS A 597 24.59 -15.39 -2.81
CA LYS A 597 24.58 -16.76 -2.32
C LYS A 597 23.40 -17.52 -2.88
N SER A 598 23.56 -18.81 -3.10
CA SER A 598 22.49 -19.69 -3.57
C SER A 598 22.64 -21.09 -3.03
N ILE A 599 21.51 -21.79 -2.86
CA ILE A 599 21.44 -23.19 -2.53
C ILE A 599 20.34 -23.84 -3.39
N GLU A 600 20.73 -24.78 -4.27
CA GLU A 600 19.86 -25.40 -5.25
C GLU A 600 19.75 -26.90 -4.99
N LEU A 601 18.54 -27.47 -5.08
CA LEU A 601 18.33 -28.92 -5.00
C LEU A 601 19.07 -29.65 -6.13
N ASN A 602 19.84 -30.68 -5.77
CA ASN A 602 20.56 -31.51 -6.74
C ASN A 602 19.63 -32.29 -7.66
N ASN A 603 18.45 -32.69 -7.14
CA ASN A 603 17.44 -33.44 -7.85
C ASN A 603 16.30 -32.53 -8.32
N THR A 604 15.78 -32.80 -9.49
CA THR A 604 14.56 -32.22 -9.98
C THR A 604 13.34 -32.79 -9.24
N ILE A 605 12.29 -32.00 -9.13
CA ILE A 605 10.99 -32.42 -8.62
C ILE A 605 10.08 -32.67 -9.82
N ASP A 606 9.52 -33.87 -9.88
CA ASP A 606 8.66 -34.31 -10.99
C ASP A 606 7.18 -34.05 -10.63
N LEU A 607 6.54 -33.15 -11.38
CA LEU A 607 5.12 -32.79 -11.24
C LEU A 607 4.32 -33.18 -12.51
N THR A 608 4.84 -34.12 -13.33
CA THR A 608 4.25 -34.44 -14.65
C THR A 608 2.89 -35.14 -14.58
N ASP A 609 2.69 -35.99 -13.57
CA ASP A 609 1.50 -36.83 -13.44
C ASP A 609 0.68 -36.53 -12.17
N VAL A 610 0.70 -35.27 -11.71
CA VAL A 610 0.01 -34.83 -10.51
C VAL A 610 -1.07 -33.82 -10.83
N ILE A 611 -2.05 -33.66 -9.94
CA ILE A 611 -3.18 -32.71 -10.09
C ILE A 611 -3.10 -31.52 -9.12
N GLY A 612 -2.14 -31.54 -8.21
CA GLY A 612 -1.82 -30.45 -7.28
C GLY A 612 -0.45 -30.63 -6.72
N ALA A 613 0.19 -29.55 -6.33
CA ALA A 613 1.50 -29.59 -5.67
C ALA A 613 1.69 -28.33 -4.81
N ASN A 614 2.44 -28.49 -3.70
CA ASN A 614 2.96 -27.37 -2.95
C ASN A 614 4.35 -27.68 -2.40
N VAL A 615 5.05 -26.65 -1.97
CA VAL A 615 6.23 -26.77 -1.12
C VAL A 615 5.95 -26.10 0.21
N THR A 616 6.41 -26.74 1.29
CA THR A 616 6.38 -26.18 2.65
C THR A 616 7.77 -26.23 3.25
N PHE A 617 8.10 -25.24 4.06
CA PHE A 617 9.30 -25.21 4.89
C PHE A 617 9.07 -24.29 6.09
N TRP A 618 9.82 -24.50 7.16
CA TRP A 618 9.88 -23.53 8.24
C TRP A 618 10.92 -22.48 7.89
N THR A 619 10.62 -21.23 8.23
CA THR A 619 11.54 -20.11 8.01
C THR A 619 11.49 -19.13 9.17
N LYS A 620 12.58 -18.45 9.40
CA LYS A 620 12.72 -17.20 10.13
C LYS A 620 13.75 -16.36 9.42
N PHE A 621 13.67 -15.04 9.54
CA PHE A 621 14.63 -14.16 8.90
C PHE A 621 14.73 -12.82 9.63
N ASP A 622 15.91 -12.21 9.50
CA ASP A 622 16.18 -10.81 9.85
C ASP A 622 17.08 -10.27 8.74
N ILE A 623 16.51 -9.49 7.84
CA ILE A 623 17.12 -9.05 6.58
C ILE A 623 16.81 -7.56 6.41
N GLU A 624 17.79 -6.76 6.02
CA GLU A 624 17.58 -5.33 5.79
C GLU A 624 16.41 -5.07 4.86
N ASN A 625 15.38 -4.41 5.39
CA ASN A 625 14.16 -4.15 4.65
C ASN A 625 14.40 -3.25 3.43
N ASN A 626 13.77 -3.56 2.29
CA ASN A 626 13.82 -2.83 1.02
C ASN A 626 15.16 -2.83 0.27
N TYR A 627 16.22 -3.45 0.78
CA TYR A 627 17.54 -3.48 0.14
C TYR A 627 18.05 -4.89 -0.07
N ASP A 628 18.10 -5.68 0.99
CA ASP A 628 18.58 -7.05 0.95
C ASP A 628 17.41 -8.02 0.85
N TYR A 629 17.63 -9.23 0.38
CA TYR A 629 16.53 -10.18 0.21
C TYR A 629 16.97 -11.63 0.09
N ALA A 630 16.05 -12.52 0.49
CA ALA A 630 16.04 -13.91 0.08
C ALA A 630 14.87 -14.18 -0.87
N GLN A 631 15.00 -15.18 -1.74
CA GLN A 631 13.91 -15.66 -2.61
C GLN A 631 13.92 -17.19 -2.69
N PHE A 632 12.72 -17.79 -2.69
CA PHE A 632 12.52 -19.14 -3.17
C PHE A 632 12.16 -19.10 -4.66
N GLN A 633 12.87 -19.86 -5.48
CA GLN A 633 12.74 -19.76 -6.94
C GLN A 633 12.58 -21.13 -7.59
N ILE A 634 11.78 -21.19 -8.64
CA ILE A 634 11.54 -22.37 -9.48
C ILE A 634 12.07 -22.14 -10.90
N SER A 635 12.63 -23.21 -11.49
CA SER A 635 13.02 -23.26 -12.90
C SER A 635 12.38 -24.45 -13.60
N THR A 636 11.82 -24.22 -14.79
CA THR A 636 11.24 -25.26 -15.68
C THR A 636 12.17 -25.61 -16.85
N ASN A 637 13.37 -25.05 -16.90
CA ASN A 637 14.29 -25.19 -18.02
C ASN A 637 15.72 -25.57 -17.61
N GLY A 638 15.83 -26.32 -16.51
CA GLY A 638 17.10 -26.85 -16.02
C GLY A 638 18.03 -25.78 -15.45
N GLY A 639 17.50 -24.73 -14.79
CA GLY A 639 18.27 -23.68 -14.16
C GLY A 639 18.72 -22.55 -15.11
N ASN A 640 18.27 -22.53 -16.37
CA ASN A 640 18.62 -21.44 -17.30
C ASN A 640 17.87 -20.12 -17.00
N SER A 641 16.67 -20.19 -16.43
CA SER A 641 15.94 -19.07 -15.89
C SER A 641 15.17 -19.49 -14.65
N TRP A 642 14.91 -18.52 -13.77
CA TRP A 642 14.30 -18.74 -12.47
C TRP A 642 13.16 -17.76 -12.27
N ILE A 643 12.10 -18.21 -11.61
CA ILE A 643 10.91 -17.45 -11.27
C ILE A 643 10.74 -17.48 -9.75
N SER A 644 10.70 -16.33 -9.12
CA SER A 644 10.42 -16.18 -7.69
C SER A 644 9.00 -16.57 -7.38
N GLN A 645 8.77 -17.20 -6.24
CA GLN A 645 7.48 -17.75 -5.87
C GLN A 645 6.85 -16.96 -4.73
N CYS A 646 5.55 -16.71 -4.85
CA CYS A 646 4.74 -16.11 -3.79
C CYS A 646 4.49 -17.11 -2.68
N GLY A 647 4.80 -16.73 -1.45
CA GLY A 647 4.50 -17.46 -0.23
C GLY A 647 3.65 -16.64 0.73
N LEU A 648 3.32 -17.22 1.89
CA LEU A 648 2.53 -16.55 2.94
C LEU A 648 3.28 -15.39 3.61
N TYR A 649 4.60 -15.40 3.55
CA TYR A 649 5.48 -14.46 4.23
C TYR A 649 6.39 -13.69 3.27
N THR A 650 6.12 -13.74 1.96
CA THR A 650 6.85 -12.93 0.98
C THR A 650 6.27 -11.54 0.85
N ASN A 651 7.15 -10.56 0.66
CA ASN A 651 6.81 -9.19 0.33
C ASN A 651 7.12 -8.90 -1.16
N PRO A 652 6.48 -7.93 -1.81
CA PRO A 652 6.90 -7.46 -3.12
C PRO A 652 8.21 -6.67 -3.01
N GLY A 653 9.16 -6.97 -3.87
CA GLY A 653 10.46 -6.27 -3.89
C GLY A 653 10.32 -4.79 -4.20
N SER A 654 11.10 -3.97 -3.50
CA SER A 654 11.25 -2.53 -3.71
C SER A 654 11.95 -2.18 -5.04
N GLU A 655 12.16 -0.89 -5.32
CA GLU A 655 12.93 -0.47 -6.50
C GLU A 655 14.43 -0.78 -6.40
N ASP A 656 14.98 -0.95 -5.19
CA ASP A 656 16.37 -1.34 -4.95
C ASP A 656 16.57 -2.87 -4.95
N GLN A 657 15.48 -3.61 -4.97
CA GLN A 657 15.37 -5.06 -5.05
C GLN A 657 14.82 -5.49 -6.43
N PRO A 658 14.59 -6.78 -6.71
CA PRO A 658 13.81 -7.20 -7.87
C PRO A 658 12.37 -6.68 -7.78
N GLN A 659 12.14 -5.48 -8.29
CA GLN A 659 10.92 -4.72 -8.11
C GLN A 659 9.65 -5.52 -8.43
N GLY A 660 8.76 -5.59 -7.44
CA GLY A 660 7.48 -6.27 -7.53
C GLY A 660 7.57 -7.80 -7.54
N GLN A 661 8.76 -8.40 -7.48
CA GLN A 661 8.89 -9.85 -7.35
C GLN A 661 8.76 -10.27 -5.88
N PRO A 662 8.18 -11.46 -5.62
CA PRO A 662 8.10 -11.99 -4.27
C PRO A 662 9.49 -12.25 -3.69
N LEU A 663 9.69 -11.82 -2.46
CA LEU A 663 10.93 -12.00 -1.70
C LEU A 663 10.69 -11.93 -0.20
N TYR A 664 11.68 -12.31 0.58
CA TYR A 664 11.72 -12.20 2.03
C TYR A 664 12.69 -11.08 2.40
N ASP A 665 12.21 -10.08 3.12
CA ASP A 665 12.98 -9.02 3.74
C ASP A 665 12.30 -8.54 5.02
N GLY A 666 12.93 -7.64 5.77
CA GLY A 666 12.47 -7.24 7.11
C GLY A 666 12.69 -8.34 8.15
N THR A 667 11.89 -8.33 9.21
CA THR A 667 12.13 -9.14 10.42
C THR A 667 10.98 -10.12 10.69
N GLN A 668 11.29 -11.39 10.70
CA GLN A 668 10.46 -12.51 11.17
C GLN A 668 11.27 -13.36 12.15
N ASN A 669 11.34 -12.95 13.40
CA ASN A 669 12.19 -13.58 14.41
C ASN A 669 11.72 -14.97 14.88
N ASN A 670 10.42 -15.23 14.80
CA ASN A 670 9.87 -16.53 15.18
C ASN A 670 9.79 -17.45 13.98
N TRP A 671 10.04 -18.75 14.20
CA TRP A 671 9.84 -19.74 13.18
C TRP A 671 8.37 -19.79 12.75
N VAL A 672 8.13 -19.64 11.46
CA VAL A 672 6.81 -19.75 10.80
C VAL A 672 6.86 -20.78 9.68
N GLN A 673 5.76 -21.46 9.44
CA GLN A 673 5.68 -22.41 8.34
C GLN A 673 5.25 -21.69 7.06
N GLU A 674 6.18 -21.62 6.10
CA GLU A 674 5.89 -21.12 4.76
C GLU A 674 5.18 -22.17 3.93
N GLN A 675 4.28 -21.75 3.07
CA GLN A 675 3.57 -22.58 2.11
C GLN A 675 3.45 -21.89 0.77
N ILE A 676 3.94 -22.54 -0.28
CA ILE A 676 3.94 -22.02 -1.65
C ILE A 676 3.16 -22.98 -2.55
N ASP A 677 2.17 -22.47 -3.26
CA ASP A 677 1.42 -23.23 -4.26
C ASP A 677 2.27 -23.44 -5.52
N LEU A 678 2.35 -24.67 -5.99
CA LEU A 678 3.07 -25.07 -7.20
C LEU A 678 2.13 -25.50 -8.33
N SER A 679 0.85 -25.18 -8.25
CA SER A 679 -0.17 -25.60 -9.24
C SER A 679 0.13 -25.10 -10.66
N ASP A 680 0.85 -24.00 -10.83
CA ASP A 680 1.26 -23.46 -12.13
C ASP A 680 2.33 -24.33 -12.82
N TYR A 681 2.96 -25.24 -12.09
CA TYR A 681 4.03 -26.14 -12.57
C TYR A 681 3.57 -27.57 -12.80
N ILE A 682 2.28 -27.86 -12.64
CA ILE A 682 1.69 -29.18 -12.92
C ILE A 682 1.95 -29.56 -14.38
N GLY A 683 2.33 -30.83 -14.60
CA GLY A 683 2.73 -31.36 -15.92
C GLY A 683 4.17 -31.06 -16.31
N GLN A 684 5.00 -30.55 -15.39
CA GLN A 684 6.39 -30.19 -15.63
C GLN A 684 7.32 -30.82 -14.60
N THR A 685 8.60 -30.91 -14.97
CA THR A 685 9.68 -31.21 -14.02
C THR A 685 10.38 -29.90 -13.69
N ILE A 686 10.60 -29.63 -12.41
CA ILE A 686 11.13 -28.37 -11.92
C ILE A 686 12.45 -28.53 -11.15
N ASN A 687 13.28 -27.48 -11.20
CA ASN A 687 14.37 -27.26 -10.25
C ASN A 687 13.92 -26.22 -9.21
N ALA A 688 14.46 -26.29 -8.00
CA ALA A 688 14.15 -25.35 -6.93
C ALA A 688 15.43 -24.87 -6.23
N ARG A 689 15.42 -23.59 -5.81
CA ARG A 689 16.54 -23.00 -5.06
C ARG A 689 16.08 -21.90 -4.12
N PHE A 690 16.92 -21.63 -3.12
CA PHE A 690 16.95 -20.37 -2.41
C PHE A 690 18.11 -19.51 -2.91
N ILE A 691 17.91 -18.22 -2.98
CA ILE A 691 18.97 -17.23 -3.17
C ILE A 691 18.94 -16.22 -2.04
N PHE A 692 20.10 -15.61 -1.78
CA PHE A 692 20.25 -14.47 -0.90
C PHE A 692 21.11 -13.41 -1.57
N ARG A 693 20.71 -12.13 -1.44
CA ARG A 693 21.42 -10.99 -1.99
C ARG A 693 21.45 -9.88 -0.95
N SER A 694 22.61 -9.27 -0.79
CA SER A 694 22.77 -8.06 0.00
C SER A 694 23.48 -6.97 -0.78
N ASP A 695 23.24 -5.73 -0.39
CA ASP A 695 24.01 -4.60 -0.89
C ASP A 695 25.32 -4.42 -0.08
N ASN A 696 25.85 -3.22 0.03
CA ASN A 696 27.14 -2.96 0.71
C ASN A 696 27.00 -2.23 2.03
N PHE A 697 25.86 -2.36 2.70
CA PHE A 697 25.54 -1.69 3.95
C PHE A 697 24.59 -2.58 4.77
N VAL A 698 24.62 -2.44 6.07
CA VAL A 698 23.75 -3.08 7.07
C VAL A 698 23.72 -4.61 6.93
N GLU A 699 24.32 -5.28 7.88
CA GLU A 699 24.28 -6.74 8.00
C GLU A 699 23.36 -7.12 9.16
N GLU A 700 22.50 -8.12 8.96
CA GLU A 700 21.60 -8.70 9.94
C GLU A 700 21.76 -10.23 10.01
N ASP A 701 20.96 -10.93 10.85
CA ASP A 701 21.09 -12.37 11.10
C ASP A 701 20.84 -13.26 9.85
N GLY A 702 20.08 -12.76 8.85
CA GLY A 702 19.86 -13.42 7.56
C GLY A 702 18.64 -14.33 7.50
N PHE A 703 18.62 -15.24 6.52
CA PHE A 703 17.52 -16.14 6.22
C PHE A 703 17.80 -17.57 6.66
N TYR A 704 16.83 -18.22 7.28
CA TYR A 704 16.91 -19.60 7.74
C TYR A 704 15.76 -20.42 7.17
N PHE A 705 16.04 -21.66 6.78
CA PHE A 705 14.98 -22.63 6.50
C PHE A 705 15.26 -24.00 7.14
N ASP A 706 14.15 -24.72 7.42
CA ASP A 706 14.16 -26.06 8.01
C ASP A 706 12.96 -26.87 7.48
N ASP A 707 13.03 -28.22 7.54
CA ASP A 707 11.96 -29.15 7.16
C ASP A 707 11.36 -28.91 5.77
N LEU A 708 12.20 -28.69 4.74
CA LEU A 708 11.74 -28.48 3.37
C LEU A 708 11.03 -29.72 2.82
N THR A 709 9.77 -29.58 2.42
CA THR A 709 8.97 -30.69 1.90
C THR A 709 8.26 -30.30 0.62
N PHE A 710 8.45 -31.09 -0.46
CA PHE A 710 7.63 -31.03 -1.66
C PHE A 710 6.53 -32.07 -1.57
N ASN A 711 5.30 -31.61 -1.73
CA ASN A 711 4.12 -32.46 -1.66
C ASN A 711 3.37 -32.42 -2.99
N THR A 712 2.74 -33.54 -3.33
CA THR A 712 1.90 -33.66 -4.51
C THR A 712 0.53 -34.23 -4.16
N LEU A 713 -0.45 -33.83 -4.93
CA LEU A 713 -1.77 -34.42 -4.98
C LEU A 713 -1.89 -35.24 -6.25
N ASN A 714 -2.20 -36.51 -6.10
CA ASN A 714 -2.43 -37.41 -7.21
C ASN A 714 -3.93 -37.58 -7.48
N GLU A 715 -4.30 -37.96 -8.72
CA GLU A 715 -5.65 -38.43 -8.98
C GLU A 715 -5.96 -39.64 -8.06
N ASP A 716 -7.19 -39.69 -7.55
CA ASP A 716 -7.61 -40.87 -6.80
C ASP A 716 -7.49 -42.13 -7.70
N GLU A 717 -6.74 -43.14 -7.27
CA GLU A 717 -6.74 -44.39 -7.98
C GLU A 717 -8.16 -44.96 -7.99
N LEU A 718 -8.80 -44.97 -9.16
CA LEU A 718 -10.16 -45.43 -9.34
C LEU A 718 -10.33 -46.88 -8.88
N SER A 719 -11.00 -47.08 -7.76
CA SER A 719 -11.66 -48.37 -7.55
C SER A 719 -12.76 -48.51 -8.58
N VAL A 720 -12.66 -49.56 -9.43
CA VAL A 720 -13.50 -49.77 -10.60
C VAL A 720 -14.99 -49.80 -10.24
N THR A 721 -15.68 -48.68 -10.40
CA THR A 721 -17.09 -48.61 -10.67
C THR A 721 -17.28 -47.56 -11.79
N ASP A 722 -17.75 -48.06 -12.95
CA ASP A 722 -18.05 -47.23 -14.13
C ASP A 722 -18.84 -45.95 -13.80
N GLN A 723 -18.15 -44.83 -13.66
CA GLN A 723 -18.75 -43.53 -13.84
C GLN A 723 -18.11 -42.84 -15.04
N GLN A 724 -18.97 -42.47 -16.00
CA GLN A 724 -18.55 -41.71 -17.17
C GLN A 724 -17.95 -40.37 -16.70
N HIS A 725 -16.62 -40.27 -16.74
CA HIS A 725 -15.92 -39.01 -16.46
C HIS A 725 -16.24 -38.01 -17.60
N TYR A 726 -17.01 -36.97 -17.25
CA TYR A 726 -17.16 -35.79 -18.10
C TYR A 726 -16.03 -34.82 -17.69
N GLN A 727 -14.97 -34.78 -18.50
CA GLN A 727 -13.89 -33.84 -18.29
C GLN A 727 -14.11 -32.58 -19.10
N PHE A 728 -14.01 -31.43 -18.44
CA PHE A 728 -13.75 -30.17 -19.10
C PHE A 728 -12.25 -29.92 -19.09
N GLY A 729 -11.67 -29.68 -20.26
CA GLY A 729 -10.34 -29.13 -20.40
C GLY A 729 -10.43 -27.64 -20.73
N ILE A 730 -9.53 -26.83 -20.18
CA ILE A 730 -9.47 -25.40 -20.50
C ILE A 730 -8.04 -25.03 -20.92
N TYR A 731 -7.92 -24.12 -21.92
CA TYR A 731 -6.63 -23.57 -22.35
C TYR A 731 -6.83 -22.31 -23.22
N PRO A 732 -5.85 -21.37 -23.27
CA PRO A 732 -4.72 -21.25 -22.36
C PRO A 732 -5.16 -20.71 -21.01
N ASN A 733 -4.46 -21.06 -19.96
CA ASN A 733 -4.55 -20.41 -18.65
C ASN A 733 -3.10 -20.25 -18.15
N PRO A 734 -2.58 -19.03 -18.04
CA PRO A 734 -3.26 -17.72 -18.17
C PRO A 734 -3.86 -17.41 -19.55
N VAL A 735 -5.00 -16.70 -19.55
CA VAL A 735 -5.73 -16.31 -20.78
C VAL A 735 -5.51 -14.83 -21.08
N LYS A 736 -5.27 -14.51 -22.36
CA LYS A 736 -5.19 -13.13 -22.83
C LYS A 736 -6.55 -12.64 -23.37
N ASP A 737 -7.09 -13.29 -24.39
CA ASP A 737 -8.32 -12.85 -25.05
C ASP A 737 -9.38 -13.96 -25.17
N MET A 738 -8.97 -15.20 -25.41
CA MET A 738 -9.88 -16.31 -25.66
C MET A 738 -9.46 -17.53 -24.85
N LEU A 739 -10.35 -18.00 -23.99
CA LEU A 739 -10.24 -19.28 -23.28
C LEU A 739 -11.04 -20.35 -24.04
N HIS A 740 -10.39 -21.43 -24.34
CA HIS A 740 -11.04 -22.58 -25.02
C HIS A 740 -11.43 -23.62 -23.98
N ILE A 741 -12.65 -24.12 -24.12
CA ILE A 741 -13.17 -25.24 -23.33
C ILE A 741 -13.24 -26.45 -24.23
N THR A 742 -12.65 -27.55 -23.85
CA THR A 742 -12.79 -28.86 -24.50
C THR A 742 -13.62 -29.76 -23.61
N THR A 743 -14.60 -30.46 -24.20
CA THR A 743 -15.46 -31.38 -23.47
C THR A 743 -16.18 -32.31 -24.41
N ASN A 744 -16.59 -33.47 -23.91
CA ASN A 744 -17.48 -34.40 -24.62
C ASN A 744 -18.98 -34.15 -24.33
N LEU A 745 -19.30 -33.14 -23.52
CA LEU A 745 -20.69 -32.76 -23.21
C LEU A 745 -21.31 -31.94 -24.33
N THR A 746 -22.60 -32.15 -24.56
CA THR A 746 -23.34 -31.48 -25.65
C THR A 746 -24.02 -30.19 -25.24
N ASP A 747 -24.35 -30.02 -23.96
CA ASP A 747 -25.00 -28.82 -23.44
C ASP A 747 -24.55 -28.55 -22.00
N TYR A 748 -23.94 -27.38 -21.74
CA TYR A 748 -23.52 -26.97 -20.43
C TYR A 748 -23.59 -25.45 -20.27
N THR A 749 -23.52 -24.97 -19.03
CA THR A 749 -23.44 -23.54 -18.73
C THR A 749 -22.01 -23.21 -18.29
N ALA A 750 -21.43 -22.17 -18.88
CA ALA A 750 -20.16 -21.58 -18.45
C ALA A 750 -20.46 -20.23 -17.78
N ALA A 751 -20.12 -20.10 -16.52
CA ALA A 751 -20.31 -18.88 -15.76
C ALA A 751 -18.96 -18.38 -15.20
N ILE A 752 -18.66 -17.12 -15.42
CA ILE A 752 -17.43 -16.45 -14.97
C ILE A 752 -17.81 -15.59 -13.79
N TYR A 753 -17.05 -15.75 -12.69
CA TYR A 753 -17.20 -14.98 -11.46
C TYR A 753 -15.91 -14.22 -11.18
N ALA A 754 -16.02 -13.03 -10.63
CA ALA A 754 -14.91 -12.36 -9.96
C ALA A 754 -14.57 -13.08 -8.64
N MET A 755 -13.44 -12.78 -8.07
CA MET A 755 -12.98 -13.39 -6.81
C MET A 755 -13.90 -13.09 -5.61
N ASP A 756 -14.67 -12.01 -5.68
CA ASP A 756 -15.71 -11.64 -4.72
C ASP A 756 -17.03 -12.44 -4.88
N GLY A 757 -17.04 -13.45 -5.75
CA GLY A 757 -18.24 -14.25 -6.03
C GLY A 757 -19.26 -13.59 -6.97
N LYS A 758 -19.05 -12.36 -7.42
CA LYS A 758 -19.96 -11.66 -8.35
C LYS A 758 -19.96 -12.34 -9.70
N LEU A 759 -21.15 -12.71 -10.18
CA LEU A 759 -21.30 -13.25 -11.54
C LEU A 759 -21.05 -12.14 -12.58
N ILE A 760 -19.99 -12.32 -13.37
CA ILE A 760 -19.61 -11.37 -14.43
C ILE A 760 -20.30 -11.72 -15.74
N LYS A 761 -20.27 -13.01 -16.12
CA LYS A 761 -20.75 -13.45 -17.43
C LYS A 761 -21.25 -14.88 -17.37
N THR A 762 -22.32 -15.19 -18.10
CA THR A 762 -22.78 -16.57 -18.23
C THR A 762 -23.13 -16.87 -19.67
N ASN A 763 -22.72 -18.04 -20.17
CA ASN A 763 -22.96 -18.51 -21.53
C ASN A 763 -23.49 -19.94 -21.48
N LYS A 764 -24.53 -20.24 -22.29
CA LYS A 764 -24.86 -21.62 -22.61
C LYS A 764 -23.99 -22.07 -23.78
N ALA A 765 -23.37 -23.21 -23.65
CA ALA A 765 -22.44 -23.74 -24.63
C ALA A 765 -22.76 -25.21 -24.96
N SER A 766 -22.36 -25.65 -26.13
CA SER A 766 -22.45 -27.04 -26.56
C SER A 766 -21.14 -27.50 -27.15
N ALA A 767 -20.68 -28.67 -26.74
CA ALA A 767 -19.39 -29.23 -27.13
C ALA A 767 -18.21 -28.26 -26.85
N ASN A 768 -17.13 -28.32 -27.61
CA ASN A 768 -16.00 -27.41 -27.48
C ASN A 768 -16.47 -25.97 -27.77
N HIS A 769 -16.11 -25.06 -26.85
CA HIS A 769 -16.54 -23.66 -26.91
C HIS A 769 -15.39 -22.72 -26.55
N SER A 770 -15.52 -21.46 -26.96
CA SER A 770 -14.51 -20.44 -26.62
C SER A 770 -15.18 -19.27 -25.92
N LEU A 771 -14.64 -18.91 -24.76
CA LEU A 771 -15.09 -17.75 -24.00
C LEU A 771 -14.19 -16.56 -24.28
N ASN A 772 -14.80 -15.41 -24.49
CA ASN A 772 -14.07 -14.16 -24.69
C ASN A 772 -13.82 -13.47 -23.32
N TYR A 773 -12.56 -13.25 -23.00
CA TYR A 773 -12.06 -12.55 -21.82
C TYR A 773 -11.45 -11.19 -22.18
N SER A 774 -11.46 -10.76 -23.46
CA SER A 774 -10.84 -9.48 -23.89
C SER A 774 -11.46 -8.23 -23.25
N ASP A 775 -12.68 -8.34 -22.76
CA ASP A 775 -13.46 -7.31 -22.08
C ASP A 775 -13.32 -7.36 -20.54
N LEU A 776 -12.51 -8.27 -20.02
CA LEU A 776 -12.22 -8.37 -18.58
C LEU A 776 -10.85 -7.79 -18.29
N ALA A 777 -10.74 -7.12 -17.16
CA ALA A 777 -9.47 -6.63 -16.64
C ALA A 777 -8.48 -7.80 -16.36
N PRO A 778 -7.16 -7.59 -16.43
CA PRO A 778 -6.20 -8.54 -15.88
C PRO A 778 -6.55 -8.89 -14.45
N GLY A 779 -6.45 -10.17 -14.07
CA GLY A 779 -6.81 -10.61 -12.73
C GLY A 779 -7.22 -12.08 -12.66
N ILE A 780 -7.62 -12.52 -11.47
CA ILE A 780 -8.07 -13.90 -11.23
C ILE A 780 -9.59 -13.96 -11.30
N TYR A 781 -10.09 -14.95 -12.02
CA TYR A 781 -11.52 -15.23 -12.17
C TYR A 781 -11.81 -16.70 -11.86
N ILE A 782 -13.03 -16.99 -11.45
CA ILE A 782 -13.52 -18.36 -11.29
C ILE A 782 -14.43 -18.68 -12.46
N LEU A 783 -14.06 -19.69 -13.26
CA LEU A 783 -14.90 -20.24 -14.31
C LEU A 783 -15.62 -21.48 -13.77
N LYS A 784 -16.94 -21.44 -13.77
CA LYS A 784 -17.82 -22.51 -13.35
C LYS A 784 -18.49 -23.13 -14.57
N LEU A 785 -18.24 -24.41 -14.79
CA LEU A 785 -18.83 -25.19 -15.87
C LEU A 785 -19.82 -26.19 -15.29
N SER A 786 -21.08 -26.11 -15.69
CA SER A 786 -22.15 -26.95 -15.13
C SER A 786 -23.08 -27.54 -16.16
N GLN A 787 -23.42 -28.84 -15.98
CA GLN A 787 -24.47 -29.54 -16.71
C GLN A 787 -25.25 -30.44 -15.75
N LYS A 788 -26.55 -30.20 -15.57
CA LYS A 788 -27.42 -30.95 -14.62
C LYS A 788 -26.80 -30.98 -13.20
N ALA A 789 -26.37 -32.17 -12.76
CA ALA A 789 -25.72 -32.37 -11.49
C ALA A 789 -24.17 -32.30 -11.55
N THR A 790 -23.61 -32.13 -12.75
CA THR A 790 -22.15 -32.06 -12.94
C THR A 790 -21.72 -30.61 -12.85
N LEU A 791 -20.76 -30.31 -12.00
CA LEU A 791 -20.16 -29.00 -11.82
C LEU A 791 -18.64 -29.16 -11.76
N GLN A 792 -17.94 -28.32 -12.52
CA GLN A 792 -16.48 -28.23 -12.43
C GLN A 792 -16.07 -26.75 -12.39
N THR A 793 -15.11 -26.42 -11.53
CA THR A 793 -14.69 -25.03 -11.30
C THR A 793 -13.20 -24.90 -11.61
N PHE A 794 -12.82 -23.80 -12.26
CA PHE A 794 -11.44 -23.50 -12.66
C PHE A 794 -11.06 -22.10 -12.23
N LYS A 795 -9.86 -21.95 -11.68
CA LYS A 795 -9.21 -20.66 -11.50
C LYS A 795 -8.66 -20.19 -12.85
N ILE A 796 -9.04 -19.02 -13.31
CA ILE A 796 -8.59 -18.44 -14.58
C ILE A 796 -7.76 -17.21 -14.28
N ILE A 797 -6.55 -17.18 -14.81
CA ILE A 797 -5.67 -16.01 -14.73
C ILE A 797 -5.82 -15.23 -16.04
N LYS A 798 -6.38 -14.02 -15.99
CA LYS A 798 -6.49 -13.11 -17.13
C LYS A 798 -5.24 -12.20 -17.14
N GLN A 799 -4.57 -12.17 -18.27
CA GLN A 799 -3.43 -11.28 -18.54
C GLN A 799 -3.84 -10.06 -19.36
#